data_e9910581c49e45488464d5a59ae7ef4b
#
_entry.id   e9910581c49e45488464d5a59ae7ef4b
#
_cell.length_a   1.000
_cell.length_b   1.000
_cell.length_c   1.000
_cell.angle_alpha   90.00
_cell.angle_beta   90.00
_cell.angle_gamma   90.00
#
_symmetry.space_group_name_H-M   'P 1'
#
loop_
_entity.id
_entity.type
_entity.pdbx_description
1 polymer ?
#
loop_
_entity_poly.entity_id
_entity_poly.type
_entity_poly.pdbx_seq_one_letter_code
_entity_poly.pdbx_strand_id
1 'polypeptide(L)'
;MNKLKMQTTNIVDENIKRIGELFPNCLTERLDENGRPEVAIDFDQLRQELSKDIVEGPEERYQFTWPDKRNAIRLANAPTTDTLRPCREESVDFDNTQNLYIEGDNLEVLKLLRENYLGKVKMIYIDPPYNTGNDFVYNDDFSQSTGEYMHNSGQEDEEGNRLVINTESNGRFHTDWLNMIYPRLKVAKDLLSEDGVIFISIDDNEVENLRKVCDEVFGLENHIETVVWKNKYGAGAKTVGFISSHEYILCYSRNPITDITCEFEGEERDKYNKKDEKYAQRGPYRTQPLMTNSLGDRPNLMYSIFYNGVEIKPHKQWVWSKERMEKAIENNDVEFSLQKDGSYTVRSKSYLYDEMGNVRRGKPVSIMNGPFTQDGTKEMRDLFDGKAIFDFTKPSRLIEFFLKLEINSKSNKDFVILDFFSGSATTAHAVMQLNADDGGNRKFIMIQLPEATDEKSEAYKAGYKNICEIGKERIRRAGKKILEEQKAKQGDLFSGEQKKLDVGFRVLKLDSSNMQDVYYSPEEFNEKLLFEDNIKPDRTDEDLLFQAMIELGIELSAKIEKQEIAGKTVWNVANGYLMACFDKDVNETAIKAIAKQHPYYFVLRDASLATDNVADNFEQIWEEYSKDTIRRII
;
A
#
# COMPACT_ATOMS: atom_id res chain seq x y z
N MET A 1 -19.60 -27.44 -14.40
CA MET A 1 -18.67 -26.30 -14.18
C MET A 1 -18.92 -25.72 -12.79
N ASN A 2 -17.87 -25.32 -12.08
CA ASN A 2 -18.04 -24.64 -10.82
C ASN A 2 -18.33 -23.16 -11.05
N LYS A 3 -19.38 -22.64 -10.39
CA LYS A 3 -19.71 -21.20 -10.41
C LYS A 3 -18.70 -20.40 -9.58
N LEU A 4 -18.42 -19.17 -9.98
CA LEU A 4 -17.71 -18.20 -9.16
C LEU A 4 -18.58 -17.81 -7.96
N LYS A 5 -17.97 -17.59 -6.80
CA LYS A 5 -18.74 -17.30 -5.56
C LYS A 5 -19.29 -15.88 -5.51
N MET A 6 -18.75 -14.96 -6.30
CA MET A 6 -19.13 -13.53 -6.37
C MET A 6 -19.10 -12.83 -5.00
N GLN A 7 -18.17 -13.27 -4.16
CA GLN A 7 -17.97 -12.77 -2.82
C GLN A 7 -16.52 -13.04 -2.40
N THR A 8 -15.90 -12.09 -1.71
CA THR A 8 -14.56 -12.27 -1.16
C THR A 8 -14.52 -13.42 -0.14
N THR A 9 -13.34 -13.94 0.10
CA THR A 9 -13.14 -15.04 1.05
C THR A 9 -13.51 -14.61 2.46
N ASN A 10 -14.30 -15.44 3.15
CA ASN A 10 -14.59 -15.25 4.56
C ASN A 10 -13.35 -15.61 5.39
N ILE A 11 -12.75 -14.62 6.03
CA ILE A 11 -11.52 -14.79 6.82
C ILE A 11 -11.74 -15.70 8.02
N VAL A 12 -12.95 -15.73 8.58
CA VAL A 12 -13.29 -16.62 9.71
C VAL A 12 -13.22 -18.08 9.26
N ASP A 13 -13.80 -18.41 8.10
CA ASP A 13 -13.78 -19.78 7.56
C ASP A 13 -12.34 -20.21 7.24
N GLU A 14 -11.53 -19.30 6.69
CA GLU A 14 -10.12 -19.55 6.44
C GLU A 14 -9.34 -19.83 7.74
N ASN A 15 -9.59 -19.06 8.79
CA ASN A 15 -8.97 -19.27 10.11
C ASN A 15 -9.40 -20.60 10.73
N ILE A 16 -10.70 -20.95 10.64
CA ILE A 16 -11.22 -22.26 11.10
C ILE A 16 -10.52 -23.39 10.37
N LYS A 17 -10.39 -23.28 9.05
CA LYS A 17 -9.69 -24.26 8.22
C LYS A 17 -8.22 -24.43 8.64
N ARG A 18 -7.48 -23.32 8.81
CA ARG A 18 -6.07 -23.34 9.24
C ARG A 18 -5.89 -23.96 10.63
N ILE A 19 -6.78 -23.62 11.58
CA ILE A 19 -6.77 -24.24 12.92
C ILE A 19 -7.07 -25.73 12.82
N GLY A 20 -8.04 -26.12 11.99
CA GLY A 20 -8.39 -27.53 11.79
C GLY A 20 -7.29 -28.34 11.11
N GLU A 21 -6.47 -27.73 10.23
CA GLU A 21 -5.30 -28.39 9.65
C GLU A 21 -4.20 -28.65 10.70
N LEU A 22 -4.03 -27.76 11.67
CA LEU A 22 -3.06 -27.89 12.77
C LEU A 22 -3.55 -28.80 13.89
N PHE A 23 -4.84 -28.71 14.22
CA PHE A 23 -5.50 -29.41 15.34
C PHE A 23 -6.84 -30.03 14.88
N PRO A 24 -6.81 -31.14 14.12
CA PRO A 24 -8.04 -31.75 13.55
C PRO A 24 -9.08 -32.17 14.59
N ASN A 25 -8.65 -32.54 15.79
CA ASN A 25 -9.50 -32.90 16.91
C ASN A 25 -10.25 -31.71 17.56
N CYS A 26 -9.89 -30.49 17.21
CA CYS A 26 -10.61 -29.29 17.65
C CYS A 26 -11.74 -28.87 16.71
N LEU A 27 -11.96 -29.59 15.61
CA LEU A 27 -13.10 -29.34 14.72
C LEU A 27 -14.38 -29.92 15.33
N THR A 28 -15.46 -29.13 15.30
CA THR A 28 -16.80 -29.51 15.71
C THR A 28 -17.83 -28.97 14.72
N GLU A 29 -19.06 -29.35 14.85
CA GLU A 29 -20.18 -28.84 14.07
C GLU A 29 -21.11 -28.02 14.96
N ARG A 30 -21.53 -26.87 14.46
CA ARG A 30 -22.61 -26.07 15.04
C ARG A 30 -23.68 -25.79 14.00
N LEU A 31 -24.85 -25.36 14.42
CA LEU A 31 -25.88 -24.86 13.50
C LEU A 31 -25.69 -23.36 13.31
N ASP A 32 -25.73 -22.92 12.05
CA ASP A 32 -25.77 -21.50 11.69
C ASP A 32 -27.13 -20.85 12.09
N GLU A 33 -27.27 -19.56 11.85
CA GLU A 33 -28.50 -18.83 12.15
C GLU A 33 -29.72 -19.33 11.36
N ASN A 34 -29.50 -20.10 10.28
CA ASN A 34 -30.53 -20.71 9.44
C ASN A 34 -30.75 -22.20 9.77
N GLY A 35 -30.11 -22.71 10.82
CA GLY A 35 -30.23 -24.12 11.25
C GLY A 35 -29.44 -25.09 10.37
N ARG A 36 -28.45 -24.65 9.58
CA ARG A 36 -27.59 -25.51 8.77
C ARG A 36 -26.33 -25.87 9.54
N PRO A 37 -25.81 -27.10 9.41
CA PRO A 37 -24.54 -27.47 10.04
C PRO A 37 -23.38 -26.72 9.37
N GLU A 38 -22.58 -26.07 10.20
CA GLU A 38 -21.30 -25.44 9.77
C GLU A 38 -20.16 -25.95 10.66
N VAL A 39 -18.95 -25.98 10.11
CA VAL A 39 -17.73 -26.35 10.83
C VAL A 39 -17.33 -25.21 11.76
N ALA A 40 -17.05 -25.54 13.02
CA ALA A 40 -16.62 -24.62 14.05
C ALA A 40 -15.41 -25.15 14.81
N ILE A 41 -14.80 -24.33 15.64
CA ILE A 41 -13.73 -24.75 16.55
C ILE A 41 -14.29 -24.98 17.94
N ASP A 42 -13.99 -26.14 18.49
CA ASP A 42 -14.12 -26.42 19.92
C ASP A 42 -12.97 -25.73 20.66
N PHE A 43 -13.27 -24.58 21.27
CA PHE A 43 -12.26 -23.79 21.98
C PHE A 43 -11.78 -24.47 23.27
N ASP A 44 -12.57 -25.31 23.88
CA ASP A 44 -12.16 -26.04 25.10
C ASP A 44 -11.15 -27.13 24.72
N GLN A 45 -11.39 -27.84 23.61
CA GLN A 45 -10.43 -28.80 23.07
C GLN A 45 -9.16 -28.13 22.59
N LEU A 46 -9.27 -27.00 21.85
CA LEU A 46 -8.12 -26.24 21.39
C LEU A 46 -7.29 -25.70 22.57
N ARG A 47 -7.95 -25.26 23.63
CA ARG A 47 -7.28 -24.84 24.87
C ARG A 47 -6.49 -25.97 25.49
N GLN A 48 -7.00 -27.18 25.52
CA GLN A 48 -6.29 -28.36 26.03
C GLN A 48 -5.05 -28.70 25.22
N GLU A 49 -5.14 -28.62 23.89
CA GLU A 49 -4.00 -28.87 22.98
C GLU A 49 -2.87 -27.85 23.12
N LEU A 50 -3.20 -26.61 23.47
CA LEU A 50 -2.23 -25.52 23.55
C LEU A 50 -1.66 -25.30 24.96
N SER A 51 -2.16 -25.98 25.99
CA SER A 51 -1.78 -25.68 27.36
C SER A 51 -0.61 -26.50 27.88
N LYS A 52 0.54 -25.86 28.11
CA LYS A 52 1.47 -26.28 29.18
C LYS A 52 1.04 -25.71 30.54
N ASP A 53 0.56 -24.46 30.55
CA ASP A 53 -0.04 -23.79 31.70
C ASP A 53 -1.19 -22.92 31.21
N ILE A 54 -2.38 -23.10 31.75
CA ILE A 54 -3.55 -22.32 31.36
C ILE A 54 -3.48 -20.97 32.04
N VAL A 55 -3.32 -19.90 31.23
CA VAL A 55 -3.50 -18.52 31.71
C VAL A 55 -4.99 -18.19 31.62
N GLU A 56 -5.68 -18.26 32.74
CA GLU A 56 -7.12 -17.96 32.83
C GLU A 56 -7.37 -16.52 33.23
N GLY A 57 -8.33 -15.88 32.53
CA GLY A 57 -8.91 -14.59 32.89
C GLY A 57 -8.26 -13.35 32.28
N PRO A 58 -9.02 -12.25 32.18
CA PRO A 58 -8.55 -10.96 31.65
C PRO A 58 -7.67 -10.17 32.64
N GLU A 59 -7.61 -10.58 33.91
CA GLU A 59 -7.05 -9.76 34.99
C GLU A 59 -5.52 -9.72 34.98
N GLU A 60 -4.83 -10.62 34.29
CA GLU A 60 -3.37 -10.72 34.30
C GLU A 60 -2.69 -10.32 32.98
N ARG A 61 -3.44 -9.84 32.00
CA ARG A 61 -2.88 -9.41 30.71
C ARG A 61 -3.25 -7.97 30.40
N TYR A 62 -2.27 -7.18 30.01
CA TYR A 62 -2.53 -5.90 29.39
C TYR A 62 -3.33 -6.11 28.09
N GLN A 63 -4.48 -5.47 28.00
CA GLN A 63 -5.31 -5.45 26.81
C GLN A 63 -5.67 -4.01 26.47
N PHE A 64 -5.38 -3.60 25.24
CA PHE A 64 -5.91 -2.36 24.73
C PHE A 64 -7.33 -2.61 24.22
N THR A 65 -8.31 -2.02 24.90
CA THR A 65 -9.74 -2.23 24.58
C THR A 65 -10.50 -0.90 24.59
N TRP A 66 -11.57 -0.86 23.80
CA TRP A 66 -12.50 0.25 23.69
C TRP A 66 -13.91 -0.28 23.36
N PRO A 67 -14.99 0.54 23.51
CA PRO A 67 -16.34 0.15 23.12
C PRO A 67 -16.40 -0.27 21.63
N ASP A 68 -17.15 -1.36 21.33
CA ASP A 68 -17.34 -1.92 19.98
C ASP A 68 -16.09 -2.52 19.28
N LYS A 69 -14.96 -2.66 19.96
CA LYS A 69 -13.78 -3.34 19.38
C LYS A 69 -14.11 -4.70 18.76
N ARG A 70 -15.00 -5.49 19.39
CA ARG A 70 -15.42 -6.78 18.83
C ARG A 70 -16.12 -6.64 17.50
N ASN A 71 -16.92 -5.58 17.31
CA ASN A 71 -17.55 -5.27 16.04
C ASN A 71 -16.51 -4.88 15.00
N ALA A 72 -15.55 -4.04 15.34
CA ALA A 72 -14.43 -3.67 14.45
C ALA A 72 -13.64 -4.91 13.96
N ILE A 73 -13.40 -5.90 14.85
CA ILE A 73 -12.79 -7.19 14.47
C ILE A 73 -13.69 -7.95 13.48
N ARG A 74 -15.01 -8.03 13.76
CA ARG A 74 -15.98 -8.69 12.89
C ARG A 74 -16.02 -8.04 11.50
N LEU A 75 -16.04 -6.73 11.44
CA LEU A 75 -16.03 -5.96 10.19
C LEU A 75 -14.81 -6.26 9.32
N ALA A 76 -13.61 -6.31 9.92
CA ALA A 76 -12.40 -6.67 9.21
C ALA A 76 -12.45 -8.07 8.58
N ASN A 77 -13.15 -9.01 9.23
CA ASN A 77 -13.23 -10.41 8.82
C ASN A 77 -14.45 -10.72 7.93
N ALA A 78 -15.46 -9.84 7.93
CA ALA A 78 -16.67 -10.04 7.15
C ALA A 78 -16.35 -9.97 5.64
N PRO A 79 -16.90 -10.91 4.84
CA PRO A 79 -16.76 -10.85 3.39
C PRO A 79 -17.55 -9.68 2.81
N THR A 80 -17.21 -9.27 1.61
CA THR A 80 -18.01 -8.33 0.81
C THR A 80 -18.50 -8.97 -0.48
N THR A 81 -19.66 -8.55 -0.93
CA THR A 81 -20.24 -8.91 -2.24
C THR A 81 -20.05 -7.82 -3.27
N ASP A 82 -19.51 -6.68 -2.88
CA ASP A 82 -19.23 -5.57 -3.77
C ASP A 82 -18.22 -5.93 -4.86
N THR A 83 -18.11 -5.08 -5.85
CA THR A 83 -17.19 -5.25 -6.96
C THR A 83 -16.54 -3.92 -7.36
N LEU A 84 -15.54 -3.97 -8.21
CA LEU A 84 -14.87 -2.80 -8.77
C LEU A 84 -15.19 -2.66 -10.25
N ARG A 85 -15.87 -1.57 -10.61
CA ARG A 85 -16.24 -1.27 -11.99
C ARG A 85 -15.20 -0.39 -12.66
N PRO A 86 -14.70 -0.75 -13.86
CA PRO A 86 -13.77 0.07 -14.61
C PRO A 86 -14.44 1.34 -15.17
N CYS A 87 -13.73 2.48 -15.08
CA CYS A 87 -14.16 3.77 -15.62
C CYS A 87 -13.11 4.28 -16.60
N ARG A 88 -13.24 3.92 -17.87
CA ARG A 88 -12.26 4.24 -18.92
C ARG A 88 -12.15 5.73 -19.20
N GLU A 89 -13.27 6.43 -19.18
CA GLU A 89 -13.38 7.86 -19.48
C GLU A 89 -12.64 8.74 -18.48
N GLU A 90 -12.47 8.29 -17.24
CA GLU A 90 -11.71 9.02 -16.22
C GLU A 90 -10.25 8.56 -16.13
N SER A 91 -9.91 7.45 -16.79
CA SER A 91 -8.58 6.84 -16.79
C SER A 91 -7.61 7.51 -17.75
N VAL A 92 -6.32 7.24 -17.57
CA VAL A 92 -5.24 7.65 -18.49
C VAL A 92 -4.45 6.42 -18.90
N ASP A 93 -4.33 6.16 -20.20
CA ASP A 93 -3.63 5.00 -20.78
C ASP A 93 -4.11 3.65 -20.18
N PHE A 94 -5.44 3.49 -20.05
CA PHE A 94 -6.11 2.38 -19.35
C PHE A 94 -5.55 1.00 -19.71
N ASP A 95 -5.25 0.75 -20.97
CA ASP A 95 -4.88 -0.59 -21.44
C ASP A 95 -3.42 -0.95 -21.12
N ASN A 96 -2.54 0.04 -20.92
CA ASN A 96 -1.10 -0.19 -20.76
C ASN A 96 -0.57 0.14 -19.36
N THR A 97 -1.28 0.99 -18.57
CA THR A 97 -0.83 1.37 -17.24
C THR A 97 -0.95 0.23 -16.23
N GLN A 98 -0.05 0.21 -15.26
CA GLN A 98 -0.08 -0.69 -14.12
C GLN A 98 -0.53 -0.01 -12.82
N ASN A 99 -0.85 1.30 -12.86
CA ASN A 99 -1.29 2.07 -11.71
C ASN A 99 -2.80 2.06 -11.59
N LEU A 100 -3.30 2.07 -10.35
CA LEU A 100 -4.74 2.07 -10.04
C LEU A 100 -5.13 3.29 -9.20
N TYR A 101 -6.31 3.83 -9.51
CA TYR A 101 -7.03 4.78 -8.67
C TYR A 101 -8.44 4.24 -8.42
N ILE A 102 -8.78 3.99 -7.16
CA ILE A 102 -10.02 3.32 -6.79
C ILE A 102 -10.88 4.26 -5.95
N GLU A 103 -12.09 4.54 -6.42
CA GLU A 103 -13.08 5.33 -5.71
C GLU A 103 -14.02 4.43 -4.91
N GLY A 104 -14.15 4.69 -3.63
CA GLY A 104 -15.07 3.98 -2.75
C GLY A 104 -14.61 3.92 -1.30
N ASP A 105 -15.40 3.26 -0.46
CA ASP A 105 -15.01 2.99 0.92
C ASP A 105 -13.75 2.14 0.95
N ASN A 106 -12.77 2.60 1.70
CA ASN A 106 -11.47 1.97 1.70
C ASN A 106 -11.45 0.60 2.41
N LEU A 107 -12.32 0.32 3.37
CA LEU A 107 -12.41 -1.00 3.99
C LEU A 107 -12.91 -2.05 3.00
N GLU A 108 -13.99 -1.76 2.28
CA GLU A 108 -14.55 -2.67 1.29
C GLU A 108 -13.57 -2.88 0.12
N VAL A 109 -12.94 -1.80 -0.36
CA VAL A 109 -11.89 -1.90 -1.39
C VAL A 109 -10.70 -2.74 -0.93
N LEU A 110 -10.23 -2.56 0.32
CA LEU A 110 -9.13 -3.37 0.87
C LEU A 110 -9.48 -4.86 0.93
N LYS A 111 -10.72 -5.22 1.28
CA LYS A 111 -11.20 -6.61 1.26
C LYS A 111 -11.17 -7.20 -0.16
N LEU A 112 -11.61 -6.43 -1.17
CA LEU A 112 -11.53 -6.85 -2.57
C LEU A 112 -10.07 -7.01 -3.04
N LEU A 113 -9.21 -6.05 -2.71
CA LEU A 113 -7.79 -6.12 -3.07
C LEU A 113 -7.07 -7.28 -2.40
N ARG A 114 -7.54 -7.77 -1.25
CA ARG A 114 -6.96 -8.93 -0.59
C ARG A 114 -6.99 -10.18 -1.47
N GLU A 115 -8.00 -10.35 -2.30
CA GLU A 115 -8.10 -11.49 -3.23
C GLU A 115 -6.96 -11.45 -4.29
N ASN A 116 -6.53 -10.25 -4.72
CA ASN A 116 -5.58 -10.08 -5.84
C ASN A 116 -4.16 -9.72 -5.40
N TYR A 117 -4.03 -9.00 -4.28
CA TYR A 117 -2.77 -8.39 -3.82
C TYR A 117 -2.29 -8.91 -2.46
N LEU A 118 -2.81 -10.06 -1.99
CA LEU A 118 -2.35 -10.70 -0.75
C LEU A 118 -0.83 -10.89 -0.77
N GLY A 119 -0.13 -10.26 0.18
CA GLY A 119 1.32 -10.38 0.31
C GLY A 119 2.15 -9.75 -0.82
N LYS A 120 1.60 -8.83 -1.63
CA LYS A 120 2.29 -8.24 -2.78
C LYS A 120 2.67 -6.77 -2.60
N VAL A 121 2.09 -6.06 -1.66
CA VAL A 121 2.34 -4.64 -1.42
C VAL A 121 3.63 -4.46 -0.64
N LYS A 122 4.60 -3.75 -1.21
CA LYS A 122 5.90 -3.51 -0.55
C LYS A 122 5.85 -2.37 0.44
N MET A 123 5.09 -1.34 0.13
CA MET A 123 4.96 -0.17 0.99
C MET A 123 3.51 0.29 1.04
N ILE A 124 3.05 0.57 2.24
CA ILE A 124 1.82 1.31 2.49
C ILE A 124 2.22 2.66 3.09
N TYR A 125 1.68 3.75 2.55
CA TYR A 125 1.71 5.05 3.18
C TYR A 125 0.28 5.55 3.32
N ILE A 126 -0.10 6.02 4.51
CA ILE A 126 -1.43 6.61 4.74
C ILE A 126 -1.36 7.86 5.60
N ASP A 127 -2.29 8.74 5.33
CA ASP A 127 -2.54 9.99 6.05
C ASP A 127 -4.01 10.02 6.50
N PRO A 128 -4.39 9.23 7.53
CA PRO A 128 -5.77 9.13 7.98
C PRO A 128 -6.24 10.43 8.63
N PRO A 129 -7.56 10.64 8.84
CA PRO A 129 -8.06 11.75 9.65
C PRO A 129 -7.39 11.78 11.03
N TYR A 130 -6.98 12.98 11.49
CA TYR A 130 -6.24 13.16 12.74
C TYR A 130 -7.13 13.27 13.98
N ASN A 131 -8.43 13.24 13.79
CA ASN A 131 -9.42 13.38 14.86
C ASN A 131 -9.30 14.71 15.63
N THR A 132 -9.22 15.82 14.91
CA THR A 132 -9.03 17.17 15.48
C THR A 132 -10.33 17.82 15.97
N GLY A 133 -11.44 17.08 15.96
CA GLY A 133 -12.76 17.57 16.32
C GLY A 133 -13.55 18.22 15.17
N ASN A 134 -12.90 18.41 14.02
CA ASN A 134 -13.51 18.87 12.78
C ASN A 134 -13.35 17.86 11.64
N ASP A 135 -12.69 16.75 11.91
CA ASP A 135 -12.45 15.71 10.92
C ASP A 135 -13.66 14.80 10.79
N PHE A 136 -13.87 14.33 9.59
CA PHE A 136 -14.86 13.30 9.32
C PHE A 136 -14.29 11.92 9.67
N VAL A 137 -15.08 11.16 10.41
CA VAL A 137 -14.80 9.73 10.66
C VAL A 137 -15.79 8.94 9.82
N TYR A 138 -15.29 7.94 9.11
CA TYR A 138 -16.14 7.05 8.32
C TYR A 138 -17.11 6.31 9.25
N ASN A 139 -18.40 6.33 8.93
CA ASN A 139 -19.40 5.62 9.72
C ASN A 139 -19.55 4.19 9.18
N ASP A 140 -18.96 3.23 9.87
CA ASP A 140 -19.01 1.79 9.51
C ASP A 140 -20.22 1.10 10.18
N ASP A 141 -21.39 1.76 10.27
CA ASP A 141 -22.59 1.17 10.86
C ASP A 141 -23.33 0.28 9.84
N PHE A 142 -23.12 -1.03 9.94
CA PHE A 142 -23.63 -2.06 9.03
C PHE A 142 -25.00 -2.65 9.43
N SER A 143 -25.76 -1.96 10.25
CA SER A 143 -27.12 -2.41 10.57
C SER A 143 -28.13 -2.13 9.44
N GLN A 144 -27.70 -1.59 8.30
CA GLN A 144 -28.55 -1.12 7.22
C GLN A 144 -28.49 -2.02 5.98
N SER A 145 -29.61 -2.13 5.27
CA SER A 145 -29.75 -2.89 4.03
C SER A 145 -28.96 -2.24 2.87
N THR A 146 -28.59 -3.03 1.85
CA THR A 146 -27.81 -2.58 0.67
C THR A 146 -28.41 -1.35 -0.03
N GLY A 147 -29.72 -1.19 0.01
CA GLY A 147 -30.40 -0.01 -0.55
C GLY A 147 -30.24 1.25 0.29
N GLU A 148 -30.23 1.13 1.61
CA GLU A 148 -29.93 2.21 2.55
C GLU A 148 -28.42 2.55 2.55
N TYR A 149 -27.55 1.57 2.32
CA TYR A 149 -26.12 1.79 2.14
C TYR A 149 -25.82 2.63 0.89
N MET A 150 -26.51 2.42 -0.23
CA MET A 150 -26.37 3.27 -1.42
C MET A 150 -26.87 4.69 -1.18
N HIS A 151 -27.93 4.86 -0.40
CA HIS A 151 -28.42 6.18 0.01
C HIS A 151 -27.48 6.83 1.03
N ASN A 152 -26.88 6.04 1.89
CA ASN A 152 -25.99 6.47 2.97
C ASN A 152 -24.50 6.45 2.60
N SER A 153 -24.05 5.64 1.65
CA SER A 153 -22.73 5.77 1.01
C SER A 153 -22.70 6.96 0.05
N GLY A 154 -23.84 7.45 -0.35
CA GLY A 154 -24.05 8.81 -0.86
C GLY A 154 -23.78 9.87 0.19
N GLN A 155 -23.59 9.47 1.48
CA GLN A 155 -23.13 10.32 2.56
C GLN A 155 -24.14 11.38 3.00
N GLU A 156 -25.40 11.06 2.96
CA GLU A 156 -26.48 11.95 3.40
C GLU A 156 -27.23 11.33 4.57
N ASP A 157 -27.42 12.10 5.65
CA ASP A 157 -28.45 11.80 6.63
C ASP A 157 -29.84 12.05 6.01
N GLU A 158 -30.91 11.77 6.74
CA GLU A 158 -32.31 12.04 6.27
C GLU A 158 -32.58 13.51 5.90
N GLU A 159 -31.61 14.42 6.23
CA GLU A 159 -31.66 15.85 5.96
C GLU A 159 -30.65 16.28 4.87
N GLY A 160 -29.87 15.35 4.27
CA GLY A 160 -28.88 15.61 3.23
C GLY A 160 -27.52 16.09 3.76
N ASN A 161 -27.21 15.90 5.06
CA ASN A 161 -25.93 16.24 5.65
C ASN A 161 -24.99 15.04 5.60
N ARG A 162 -23.78 15.28 5.14
CA ARG A 162 -22.77 14.22 4.89
C ARG A 162 -21.82 14.07 6.06
N LEU A 163 -21.44 12.84 6.35
CA LEU A 163 -20.41 12.43 7.32
C LEU A 163 -20.62 13.03 8.72
N VAL A 164 -20.60 12.19 9.72
CA VAL A 164 -20.70 12.64 11.11
C VAL A 164 -19.36 13.28 11.49
N ILE A 165 -19.37 14.61 11.75
CA ILE A 165 -18.23 15.29 12.35
C ILE A 165 -18.03 14.71 13.75
N ASN A 166 -16.88 14.10 13.99
CA ASN A 166 -16.51 13.57 15.30
C ASN A 166 -16.03 14.72 16.18
N THR A 167 -16.91 15.27 17.00
CA THR A 167 -16.60 16.41 17.87
C THR A 167 -16.05 15.95 19.22
N GLU A 168 -15.15 16.72 19.83
CA GLU A 168 -14.62 16.45 21.18
C GLU A 168 -15.72 16.32 22.27
N SER A 169 -16.90 16.89 22.04
CA SER A 169 -18.05 16.75 22.94
C SER A 169 -18.74 15.38 22.81
N ASN A 170 -18.41 14.59 21.79
CA ASN A 170 -18.89 13.23 21.65
C ASN A 170 -18.19 12.32 22.66
N GLY A 171 -18.95 11.69 23.57
CA GLY A 171 -18.41 10.72 24.52
C GLY A 171 -17.74 9.50 23.90
N ARG A 172 -17.84 9.32 22.56
CA ARG A 172 -17.23 8.24 21.76
C ARG A 172 -16.09 8.74 20.87
N PHE A 173 -15.62 9.96 21.05
CA PHE A 173 -14.66 10.65 20.18
C PHE A 173 -13.49 9.77 19.68
N HIS A 174 -12.72 9.20 20.61
CA HIS A 174 -11.63 8.27 20.27
C HIS A 174 -12.14 6.88 19.84
N THR A 175 -13.30 6.45 20.37
CA THR A 175 -13.90 5.15 20.05
C THR A 175 -14.27 5.05 18.58
N ASP A 176 -14.94 6.06 18.04
CA ASP A 176 -15.40 6.05 16.66
C ASP A 176 -14.20 6.08 15.69
N TRP A 177 -13.18 6.84 16.02
CA TRP A 177 -11.92 6.83 15.26
C TRP A 177 -11.22 5.47 15.30
N LEU A 178 -11.14 4.83 16.48
CA LEU A 178 -10.55 3.50 16.64
C LEU A 178 -11.32 2.43 15.87
N ASN A 179 -12.65 2.49 15.88
CA ASN A 179 -13.51 1.57 15.13
C ASN A 179 -13.33 1.72 13.63
N MET A 180 -13.05 2.93 13.14
CA MET A 180 -12.73 3.21 11.74
C MET A 180 -11.35 2.67 11.34
N ILE A 181 -10.31 3.00 12.10
CA ILE A 181 -8.93 2.70 11.68
C ILE A 181 -8.53 1.23 11.86
N TYR A 182 -8.99 0.58 12.93
CA TYR A 182 -8.59 -0.78 13.28
C TYR A 182 -8.89 -1.83 12.20
N PRO A 183 -10.10 -1.94 11.65
CA PRO A 183 -10.41 -2.95 10.62
C PRO A 183 -9.59 -2.72 9.35
N ARG A 184 -9.34 -1.47 8.97
CA ARG A 184 -8.55 -1.11 7.80
C ARG A 184 -7.09 -1.53 7.93
N LEU A 185 -6.47 -1.25 9.08
CA LEU A 185 -5.09 -1.68 9.35
C LEU A 185 -4.96 -3.21 9.41
N LYS A 186 -5.98 -3.89 9.95
CA LYS A 186 -5.99 -5.36 10.02
C LYS A 186 -6.00 -6.00 8.63
N VAL A 187 -6.83 -5.52 7.71
CA VAL A 187 -6.86 -6.00 6.33
C VAL A 187 -5.60 -5.57 5.56
N ALA A 188 -5.16 -4.32 5.76
CA ALA A 188 -3.96 -3.79 5.10
C ALA A 188 -2.68 -4.58 5.43
N LYS A 189 -2.56 -5.12 6.65
CA LYS A 189 -1.45 -6.02 7.03
C LYS A 189 -1.35 -7.23 6.10
N ASP A 190 -2.47 -7.83 5.72
CA ASP A 190 -2.49 -9.00 4.85
C ASP A 190 -1.97 -8.69 3.45
N LEU A 191 -2.15 -7.46 2.97
CA LEU A 191 -1.65 -7.02 1.66
C LEU A 191 -0.13 -6.83 1.63
N LEU A 192 0.52 -6.52 2.77
CA LEU A 192 1.96 -6.31 2.84
C LEU A 192 2.72 -7.59 2.45
N SER A 193 3.78 -7.43 1.67
CA SER A 193 4.76 -8.48 1.42
C SER A 193 5.52 -8.85 2.70
N GLU A 194 6.22 -9.98 2.73
CA GLU A 194 6.98 -10.44 3.91
C GLU A 194 7.96 -9.38 4.44
N ASP A 195 8.59 -8.63 3.54
CA ASP A 195 9.49 -7.50 3.85
C ASP A 195 8.82 -6.14 3.63
N GLY A 196 7.48 -6.12 3.67
CA GLY A 196 6.66 -4.93 3.49
C GLY A 196 6.62 -4.05 4.73
N VAL A 197 6.43 -2.75 4.51
CA VAL A 197 6.39 -1.72 5.56
C VAL A 197 5.19 -0.80 5.40
N ILE A 198 4.73 -0.26 6.53
CA ILE A 198 3.69 0.76 6.56
C ILE A 198 4.18 2.00 7.30
N PHE A 199 3.89 3.16 6.73
CA PHE A 199 4.12 4.48 7.31
C PHE A 199 2.78 5.18 7.49
N ILE A 200 2.49 5.66 8.70
CA ILE A 200 1.22 6.27 9.06
C ILE A 200 1.47 7.64 9.66
N SER A 201 1.05 8.69 8.98
CA SER A 201 1.10 10.06 9.49
C SER A 201 0.01 10.27 10.53
N ILE A 202 0.32 10.96 11.62
CA ILE A 202 -0.62 11.29 12.70
C ILE A 202 -0.06 12.46 13.53
N ASP A 203 -0.94 13.17 14.23
CA ASP A 203 -0.55 14.20 15.19
C ASP A 203 -0.75 13.78 16.65
N ASP A 204 -0.65 14.75 17.56
CA ASP A 204 -0.75 14.53 19.01
C ASP A 204 -2.13 13.99 19.46
N ASN A 205 -3.20 14.14 18.64
CA ASN A 205 -4.55 13.76 19.07
C ASN A 205 -4.71 12.25 19.20
N GLU A 206 -4.15 11.46 18.26
CA GLU A 206 -4.37 10.01 18.20
C GLU A 206 -3.08 9.16 18.14
N VAL A 207 -1.89 9.76 18.22
CA VAL A 207 -0.62 9.01 18.13
C VAL A 207 -0.51 7.88 19.15
N GLU A 208 -0.98 8.09 20.39
CA GLU A 208 -0.91 7.08 21.44
C GLU A 208 -1.86 5.92 21.19
N ASN A 209 -3.08 6.21 20.75
CA ASN A 209 -4.08 5.19 20.40
C ASN A 209 -3.66 4.41 19.15
N LEU A 210 -3.20 5.12 18.12
CA LEU A 210 -2.70 4.51 16.89
C LEU A 210 -1.52 3.58 17.16
N ARG A 211 -0.59 3.99 18.04
CA ARG A 211 0.54 3.17 18.41
C ARG A 211 0.10 1.83 19.02
N LYS A 212 -0.87 1.86 19.95
CA LYS A 212 -1.40 0.65 20.61
C LYS A 212 -2.15 -0.25 19.62
N VAL A 213 -2.91 0.35 18.70
CA VAL A 213 -3.56 -0.41 17.61
C VAL A 213 -2.53 -1.09 16.72
N CYS A 214 -1.49 -0.37 16.32
CA CYS A 214 -0.43 -0.93 15.47
C CYS A 214 0.38 -2.02 16.20
N ASP A 215 0.68 -1.85 17.47
CA ASP A 215 1.35 -2.89 18.28
C ASP A 215 0.51 -4.17 18.35
N GLU A 216 -0.83 -4.07 18.41
CA GLU A 216 -1.73 -5.23 18.38
C GLU A 216 -1.84 -5.84 16.98
N VAL A 217 -1.99 -5.02 15.95
CA VAL A 217 -2.20 -5.50 14.58
C VAL A 217 -0.91 -6.05 13.98
N PHE A 218 0.18 -5.32 14.04
CA PHE A 218 1.45 -5.69 13.39
C PHE A 218 2.37 -6.50 14.28
N GLY A 219 2.28 -6.34 15.61
CA GLY A 219 3.19 -6.88 16.60
C GLY A 219 4.18 -5.83 17.10
N LEU A 220 4.42 -5.80 18.40
CA LEU A 220 5.37 -4.86 19.05
C LEU A 220 6.80 -5.02 18.48
N GLU A 221 7.21 -6.25 18.16
CA GLU A 221 8.51 -6.59 17.59
C GLU A 221 8.70 -6.05 16.17
N ASN A 222 7.63 -5.69 15.49
CA ASN A 222 7.62 -5.15 14.14
C ASN A 222 7.56 -3.62 14.09
N HIS A 223 7.56 -2.96 15.25
CA HIS A 223 7.72 -1.52 15.30
C HIS A 223 9.15 -1.14 14.90
N ILE A 224 9.27 -0.35 13.83
CA ILE A 224 10.56 0.13 13.34
C ILE A 224 10.96 1.39 14.10
N GLU A 225 10.12 2.43 14.04
CA GLU A 225 10.37 3.72 14.65
C GLU A 225 9.09 4.56 14.70
N THR A 226 9.06 5.54 15.59
CA THR A 226 8.13 6.67 15.56
C THR A 226 8.91 7.92 15.18
N VAL A 227 8.82 8.30 13.90
CA VAL A 227 9.52 9.45 13.36
C VAL A 227 8.82 10.73 13.80
N VAL A 228 9.57 11.65 14.38
CA VAL A 228 9.11 13.02 14.68
C VAL A 228 9.43 13.89 13.46
N TRP A 229 8.41 14.28 12.73
CA TRP A 229 8.56 15.09 11.53
C TRP A 229 8.25 16.55 11.84
N LYS A 230 9.29 17.41 11.84
CA LYS A 230 9.10 18.85 11.89
C LYS A 230 8.47 19.31 10.58
N ASN A 231 7.17 19.61 10.65
CA ASN A 231 6.31 19.87 9.50
C ASN A 231 6.12 21.37 9.21
N LYS A 232 6.49 22.28 10.15
CA LYS A 232 6.32 23.74 10.00
C LYS A 232 7.66 24.46 9.97
N TYR A 233 7.77 25.44 9.07
CA TYR A 233 9.01 26.19 8.85
C TYR A 233 9.35 27.15 10.00
N GLY A 234 8.36 27.72 10.68
CA GLY A 234 8.60 28.74 11.71
C GLY A 234 7.50 28.87 12.74
N ALA A 235 7.85 29.54 13.84
CA ALA A 235 6.95 29.83 14.94
C ALA A 235 6.21 31.14 14.69
N GLY A 236 5.04 31.09 14.07
CA GLY A 236 4.26 32.30 13.75
C GLY A 236 2.94 32.45 14.51
N ALA A 237 2.56 31.50 15.36
CA ALA A 237 1.25 31.49 16.01
C ALA A 237 1.24 32.19 17.36
N LYS A 238 0.20 32.96 17.63
CA LYS A 238 -0.13 33.45 18.98
C LYS A 238 -0.76 32.28 19.75
N THR A 239 0.01 31.58 20.54
CA THR A 239 -0.47 30.50 21.43
C THR A 239 -0.18 30.86 22.87
N VAL A 240 -0.93 30.27 23.81
CA VAL A 240 -0.71 30.42 25.25
C VAL A 240 0.43 29.51 25.75
N GLY A 241 0.73 28.43 25.02
CA GLY A 241 1.72 27.42 25.34
C GLY A 241 2.80 27.28 24.27
N PHE A 242 3.31 26.06 24.15
CA PHE A 242 4.27 25.72 23.10
C PHE A 242 3.59 25.74 21.72
N ILE A 243 4.38 26.11 20.72
CA ILE A 243 3.92 26.04 19.31
C ILE A 243 4.20 24.63 18.83
N SER A 244 3.14 23.86 18.52
CA SER A 244 3.27 22.57 17.86
C SER A 244 3.80 22.78 16.44
N SER A 245 4.99 22.26 16.18
CA SER A 245 5.69 22.39 14.89
C SER A 245 6.07 21.04 14.29
N HIS A 246 5.51 19.96 14.80
CA HIS A 246 5.78 18.61 14.35
C HIS A 246 4.50 17.77 14.29
N GLU A 247 4.61 16.69 13.58
CA GLU A 247 3.69 15.55 13.51
C GLU A 247 4.51 14.28 13.68
N TYR A 248 3.85 13.14 13.74
CA TYR A 248 4.48 11.84 13.87
C TYR A 248 4.25 11.00 12.62
N ILE A 249 5.19 10.09 12.35
CA ILE A 249 4.99 9.04 11.35
C ILE A 249 5.36 7.72 12.02
N LEU A 250 4.35 6.88 12.25
CA LEU A 250 4.55 5.55 12.80
C LEU A 250 5.02 4.62 11.69
N CYS A 251 6.08 3.86 11.97
CA CYS A 251 6.69 2.95 11.01
C CYS A 251 6.65 1.52 11.55
N TYR A 252 5.97 0.63 10.82
CA TYR A 252 5.88 -0.79 11.14
C TYR A 252 6.24 -1.65 9.94
N SER A 253 6.71 -2.86 10.18
CA SER A 253 6.89 -3.89 9.17
C SER A 253 5.90 -5.03 9.36
N ARG A 254 5.69 -5.83 8.32
CA ARG A 254 4.91 -7.07 8.43
C ARG A 254 5.63 -8.11 9.28
N ASN A 255 6.93 -8.28 9.06
CA ASN A 255 7.82 -9.17 9.83
C ASN A 255 9.04 -8.38 10.29
N PRO A 256 9.79 -8.86 11.31
CA PRO A 256 10.97 -8.17 11.80
C PRO A 256 11.98 -7.89 10.69
N ILE A 257 12.45 -6.65 10.60
CA ILE A 257 13.51 -6.25 9.67
C ILE A 257 14.87 -6.33 10.35
N THR A 258 15.91 -6.65 9.59
CA THR A 258 17.29 -6.74 10.08
C THR A 258 18.08 -5.47 9.84
N ASP A 259 17.72 -4.71 8.80
CA ASP A 259 18.42 -3.50 8.41
C ASP A 259 17.50 -2.53 7.64
N ILE A 260 17.71 -1.23 7.85
CA ILE A 260 17.11 -0.15 7.06
C ILE A 260 18.16 0.91 6.79
N THR A 261 18.26 1.36 5.54
CA THR A 261 19.22 2.38 5.12
C THR A 261 18.57 3.43 4.23
N CYS A 262 19.14 4.64 4.25
CA CYS A 262 18.75 5.75 3.39
C CYS A 262 19.96 6.33 2.66
N GLU A 263 19.73 7.05 1.58
CA GLU A 263 20.75 7.88 0.94
C GLU A 263 21.12 9.07 1.84
N PHE A 264 22.36 9.53 1.73
CA PHE A 264 22.76 10.77 2.39
C PHE A 264 22.22 11.96 1.60
N GLU A 265 21.39 12.78 2.22
CA GLU A 265 20.85 14.01 1.66
C GLU A 265 21.17 15.24 2.55
N GLY A 266 21.07 16.45 2.01
CA GLY A 266 21.26 17.70 2.74
C GLY A 266 22.58 17.75 3.50
N GLU A 267 22.54 18.16 4.76
CA GLU A 267 23.74 18.35 5.62
C GLU A 267 24.62 17.10 5.73
N GLU A 268 24.05 15.88 5.72
CA GLU A 268 24.85 14.66 5.79
C GLU A 268 25.64 14.43 4.49
N ARG A 269 25.06 14.77 3.35
CA ARG A 269 25.74 14.72 2.06
C ARG A 269 26.82 15.79 1.96
N ASP A 270 26.58 17.00 2.47
CA ASP A 270 27.49 18.15 2.45
C ASP A 270 28.75 17.91 3.28
N LYS A 271 28.70 17.00 4.28
CA LYS A 271 29.89 16.57 5.04
C LYS A 271 30.95 15.88 4.18
N TYR A 272 30.55 15.33 3.01
CA TYR A 272 31.47 14.74 2.03
C TYR A 272 32.01 15.84 1.09
N ASN A 273 32.92 16.65 1.60
CA ASN A 273 33.42 17.85 0.90
C ASN A 273 34.92 17.82 0.59
N LYS A 274 35.64 16.80 1.03
CA LYS A 274 37.07 16.64 0.80
C LYS A 274 37.34 15.76 -0.41
N LYS A 275 38.48 16.01 -1.10
CA LYS A 275 38.91 15.28 -2.27
C LYS A 275 40.38 14.89 -2.12
N ASP A 276 40.76 13.73 -2.64
CA ASP A 276 42.15 13.27 -2.78
C ASP A 276 42.32 12.50 -4.09
N GLU A 277 43.43 11.76 -4.25
CA GLU A 277 43.75 11.00 -5.45
C GLU A 277 42.71 9.91 -5.79
N LYS A 278 41.97 9.43 -4.79
CA LYS A 278 40.89 8.43 -4.99
C LYS A 278 39.56 9.05 -5.42
N TYR A 279 39.48 10.37 -5.56
CA TYR A 279 38.22 11.06 -5.86
C TYR A 279 37.52 10.54 -7.12
N ALA A 280 38.30 10.24 -8.18
CA ALA A 280 37.75 9.75 -9.44
C ALA A 280 37.01 8.41 -9.29
N GLN A 281 37.44 7.55 -8.37
CA GLN A 281 36.89 6.22 -8.15
C GLN A 281 35.93 6.16 -6.94
N ARG A 282 36.31 6.86 -5.85
CA ARG A 282 35.64 6.76 -4.55
C ARG A 282 34.75 7.97 -4.21
N GLY A 283 34.74 8.99 -5.09
CA GLY A 283 34.04 10.24 -4.84
C GLY A 283 34.66 11.08 -3.71
N PRO A 284 33.95 12.13 -3.26
CA PRO A 284 34.42 12.94 -2.13
C PRO A 284 34.38 12.13 -0.83
N TYR A 285 35.18 12.55 0.17
CA TYR A 285 35.20 11.91 1.47
C TYR A 285 34.90 12.89 2.61
N ARG A 286 34.46 12.36 3.75
CA ARG A 286 34.42 13.01 5.05
C ARG A 286 35.40 12.35 6.00
N THR A 287 35.78 13.05 7.07
CA THR A 287 36.67 12.48 8.06
C THR A 287 35.96 12.20 9.39
N GLN A 288 36.36 11.13 10.06
CA GLN A 288 35.85 10.75 11.38
C GLN A 288 37.01 10.60 12.38
N PRO A 289 36.83 11.00 13.67
CA PRO A 289 37.84 10.79 14.68
C PRO A 289 38.17 9.33 14.87
N LEU A 290 39.46 9.01 15.01
CA LEU A 290 39.93 7.65 15.30
C LEU A 290 40.27 7.42 16.77
N MET A 291 40.12 8.43 17.64
CA MET A 291 40.31 8.30 19.08
C MET A 291 38.98 8.49 19.82
N THR A 292 38.70 7.65 20.83
CA THR A 292 37.46 7.69 21.59
C THR A 292 37.64 7.21 23.02
N ASN A 293 36.77 7.69 23.93
CA ASN A 293 36.62 7.18 25.31
C ASN A 293 35.34 6.30 25.44
N SER A 294 34.53 6.18 24.39
CA SER A 294 33.18 5.57 24.47
C SER A 294 33.17 4.05 24.48
N LEU A 295 34.30 3.39 24.26
CA LEU A 295 34.38 1.93 24.08
C LEU A 295 34.70 1.14 25.37
N GLY A 296 34.65 1.75 26.55
CA GLY A 296 35.20 1.16 27.77
C GLY A 296 36.73 1.03 27.71
N ASP A 297 37.36 0.59 28.79
CA ASP A 297 38.81 0.51 28.84
C ASP A 297 39.34 -0.73 28.08
N ARG A 298 40.09 -0.49 27.01
CA ARG A 298 40.65 -1.53 26.11
C ARG A 298 42.15 -1.31 25.88
N PRO A 299 43.02 -1.86 26.72
CA PRO A 299 44.46 -1.65 26.62
C PRO A 299 45.08 -1.99 25.26
N ASN A 300 44.52 -2.96 24.54
CA ASN A 300 44.96 -3.35 23.19
C ASN A 300 44.74 -2.27 22.12
N LEU A 301 43.94 -1.23 22.42
CA LEU A 301 43.72 -0.08 21.55
C LEU A 301 44.60 1.13 21.94
N MET A 302 45.55 0.97 22.85
CA MET A 302 46.52 1.97 23.25
C MET A 302 47.91 1.60 22.69
N TYR A 303 48.12 1.86 21.38
CA TYR A 303 49.36 1.57 20.68
C TYR A 303 49.84 2.80 19.91
N SER A 304 51.16 2.92 19.70
CA SER A 304 51.76 3.99 18.89
C SER A 304 51.67 3.69 17.40
N ILE A 305 51.49 4.72 16.59
CA ILE A 305 51.59 4.69 15.12
C ILE A 305 52.71 5.63 14.67
N PHE A 306 53.28 5.39 13.49
CA PHE A 306 54.34 6.24 12.93
C PHE A 306 53.85 6.91 11.65
N TYR A 307 54.09 8.21 11.52
CA TYR A 307 53.78 8.97 10.31
C TYR A 307 54.87 10.00 10.05
N ASN A 308 55.45 10.01 8.86
CA ASN A 308 56.56 10.87 8.47
C ASN A 308 57.72 10.90 9.48
N GLY A 309 58.08 9.73 10.07
CA GLY A 309 59.15 9.60 11.06
C GLY A 309 58.77 10.10 12.48
N VAL A 310 57.53 10.53 12.70
CA VAL A 310 57.05 10.96 14.01
C VAL A 310 56.24 9.86 14.65
N GLU A 311 56.53 9.53 15.93
CA GLU A 311 55.73 8.61 16.74
C GLU A 311 54.50 9.36 17.29
N ILE A 312 53.32 8.87 16.97
CA ILE A 312 52.04 9.40 17.46
C ILE A 312 51.51 8.45 18.53
N LYS A 313 51.50 8.93 19.78
CA LYS A 313 50.92 8.21 20.91
C LYS A 313 49.47 8.65 21.13
N PRO A 314 48.53 7.71 21.26
CA PRO A 314 47.17 8.10 21.52
C PRO A 314 46.98 8.61 22.97
N HIS A 315 46.31 9.73 23.12
CA HIS A 315 45.86 10.24 24.44
C HIS A 315 44.48 9.68 24.84
N LYS A 316 43.81 8.99 23.93
CA LYS A 316 42.59 8.22 24.10
C LYS A 316 42.76 6.97 23.27
N GLN A 317 42.07 5.88 23.64
CA GLN A 317 42.17 4.65 22.87
C GLN A 317 41.71 4.84 21.40
N TRP A 318 42.37 4.09 20.51
CA TRP A 318 41.96 4.06 19.11
C TRP A 318 40.61 3.35 18.93
N VAL A 319 39.92 3.67 17.85
CA VAL A 319 38.70 2.96 17.43
C VAL A 319 39.03 1.64 16.75
N TRP A 320 40.21 1.56 16.08
CA TRP A 320 40.61 0.42 15.27
C TRP A 320 41.73 -0.40 15.95
N SER A 321 41.82 -1.69 15.59
CA SER A 321 42.98 -2.51 15.96
C SER A 321 44.22 -2.01 15.25
N LYS A 322 45.41 -2.41 15.75
CA LYS A 322 46.68 -2.00 15.19
C LYS A 322 46.84 -2.43 13.73
N GLU A 323 46.48 -3.67 13.42
CA GLU A 323 46.53 -4.21 12.05
C GLU A 323 45.64 -3.45 11.08
N ARG A 324 44.42 -3.11 11.52
CA ARG A 324 43.51 -2.31 10.72
C ARG A 324 44.00 -0.90 10.48
N MET A 325 44.63 -0.30 11.48
CA MET A 325 45.20 1.05 11.39
C MET A 325 46.37 1.08 10.41
N GLU A 326 47.30 0.13 10.52
CA GLU A 326 48.46 0.01 9.63
C GLU A 326 48.03 -0.17 8.17
N LYS A 327 47.11 -1.08 7.91
CA LYS A 327 46.54 -1.29 6.57
C LYS A 327 45.82 -0.04 6.02
N ALA A 328 45.10 0.69 6.87
CA ALA A 328 44.42 1.92 6.46
C ALA A 328 45.41 3.06 6.15
N ILE A 329 46.55 3.13 6.87
CA ILE A 329 47.64 4.08 6.59
C ILE A 329 48.29 3.73 5.24
N GLU A 330 48.62 2.47 4.99
CA GLU A 330 49.19 1.99 3.72
C GLU A 330 48.27 2.30 2.55
N ASN A 331 46.97 2.15 2.73
CA ASN A 331 45.93 2.45 1.72
C ASN A 331 45.60 3.94 1.60
N ASN A 332 46.26 4.83 2.33
CA ASN A 332 45.89 6.26 2.37
C ASN A 332 44.41 6.54 2.75
N ASP A 333 43.84 5.71 3.66
CA ASP A 333 42.48 5.86 4.19
C ASP A 333 42.44 6.61 5.53
N VAL A 334 43.61 7.14 5.96
CA VAL A 334 43.78 7.97 7.17
C VAL A 334 44.28 9.36 6.79
N GLU A 335 43.67 10.37 7.38
CA GLU A 335 44.11 11.78 7.27
C GLU A 335 44.87 12.19 8.53
N PHE A 336 46.07 12.73 8.33
CA PHE A 336 46.91 13.28 9.35
C PHE A 336 46.92 14.81 9.22
N SER A 337 46.49 15.52 10.25
CA SER A 337 46.50 16.98 10.28
C SER A 337 47.43 17.48 11.38
N LEU A 338 48.51 18.18 11.00
CA LEU A 338 49.46 18.78 11.94
C LEU A 338 48.77 19.96 12.68
N GLN A 339 48.81 19.94 13.98
CA GLN A 339 48.27 20.99 14.85
C GLN A 339 49.35 22.04 15.16
N LYS A 340 48.93 23.20 15.68
CA LYS A 340 49.85 24.30 16.01
C LYS A 340 50.88 23.97 17.11
N ASP A 341 50.57 22.99 17.96
CA ASP A 341 51.44 22.47 19.01
C ASP A 341 52.40 21.39 18.55
N GLY A 342 52.45 21.06 17.27
CA GLY A 342 53.26 20.01 16.69
C GLY A 342 52.69 18.59 16.79
N SER A 343 51.53 18.42 17.41
CA SER A 343 50.82 17.13 17.46
C SER A 343 50.08 16.83 16.15
N TYR A 344 49.73 15.54 15.93
CA TYR A 344 48.88 15.15 14.81
C TYR A 344 47.47 14.74 15.26
N THR A 345 46.46 15.32 14.61
CA THR A 345 45.11 14.77 14.65
C THR A 345 44.99 13.68 13.60
N VAL A 346 44.53 12.49 14.02
CA VAL A 346 44.40 11.30 13.17
C VAL A 346 42.93 11.00 12.95
N ARG A 347 42.49 11.00 11.69
CA ARG A 347 41.09 10.80 11.31
C ARG A 347 40.99 9.80 10.18
N SER A 348 39.97 8.94 10.21
CA SER A 348 39.67 8.07 9.06
C SER A 348 38.99 8.83 7.94
N LYS A 349 39.30 8.47 6.70
CA LYS A 349 38.57 8.91 5.52
C LYS A 349 37.39 7.97 5.26
N SER A 350 36.20 8.52 5.10
CA SER A 350 35.00 7.79 4.69
C SER A 350 34.55 8.36 3.35
N TYR A 351 34.77 7.60 2.29
CA TYR A 351 34.40 8.02 0.93
C TYR A 351 32.92 7.81 0.68
N LEU A 352 32.36 8.60 -0.23
CA LEU A 352 30.95 8.53 -0.60
C LEU A 352 30.61 7.25 -1.35
N TYR A 353 31.54 6.75 -2.17
CA TYR A 353 31.39 5.46 -2.85
C TYR A 353 32.20 4.38 -2.14
N ASP A 354 31.65 3.17 -2.10
CA ASP A 354 32.36 1.98 -1.64
C ASP A 354 33.41 1.51 -2.66
N GLU A 355 34.09 0.39 -2.41
CA GLU A 355 35.13 -0.14 -3.30
C GLU A 355 34.56 -0.66 -4.63
N MET A 356 33.26 -0.95 -4.69
CA MET A 356 32.54 -1.42 -5.88
C MET A 356 31.93 -0.25 -6.68
N GLY A 357 32.05 0.99 -6.18
CA GLY A 357 31.46 2.18 -6.80
C GLY A 357 30.02 2.47 -6.40
N ASN A 358 29.44 1.71 -5.46
CA ASN A 358 28.09 1.97 -4.95
C ASN A 358 28.09 3.17 -4.00
N VAL A 359 27.05 3.97 -4.04
CA VAL A 359 26.86 5.08 -3.09
C VAL A 359 26.65 4.50 -1.69
N ARG A 360 27.44 4.97 -0.73
CA ARG A 360 27.25 4.60 0.68
C ARG A 360 25.91 5.14 1.18
N ARG A 361 25.24 4.30 1.93
CA ARG A 361 23.98 4.62 2.58
C ARG A 361 24.18 4.75 4.09
N GLY A 362 23.34 5.55 4.73
CA GLY A 362 23.33 5.73 6.17
C GLY A 362 22.10 5.12 6.83
N LYS A 363 22.00 5.31 8.13
CA LYS A 363 20.77 5.01 8.86
C LYS A 363 19.85 6.22 8.79
N PRO A 364 18.53 6.05 8.54
CA PRO A 364 17.59 7.12 8.69
C PRO A 364 17.55 7.58 10.16
N VAL A 365 17.24 8.85 10.36
CA VAL A 365 17.13 9.44 11.71
C VAL A 365 15.66 9.61 12.09
N SER A 366 15.36 9.44 13.36
CA SER A 366 13.98 9.52 13.88
C SER A 366 13.45 10.96 14.04
N ILE A 367 14.28 11.99 13.83
CA ILE A 367 13.86 13.39 13.82
C ILE A 367 14.12 13.94 12.43
N MET A 368 13.04 14.20 11.65
CA MET A 368 13.12 14.76 10.32
C MET A 368 12.87 16.28 10.36
N ASN A 369 13.76 17.05 9.77
CA ASN A 369 13.61 18.49 9.63
C ASN A 369 13.16 18.84 8.21
N GLY A 370 11.85 18.91 7.99
CA GLY A 370 11.24 19.02 6.67
C GLY A 370 11.24 17.68 5.89
N PRO A 371 10.82 17.68 4.60
CA PRO A 371 10.17 18.81 3.90
C PRO A 371 8.96 19.31 4.66
N PHE A 372 8.58 20.58 4.47
CA PHE A 372 7.53 21.22 5.27
C PHE A 372 6.15 21.13 4.58
N THR A 373 5.05 21.26 5.33
CA THR A 373 3.68 21.28 4.77
C THR A 373 3.49 22.40 3.75
N GLN A 374 4.19 23.53 3.93
CA GLN A 374 4.17 24.64 2.97
C GLN A 374 4.73 24.23 1.58
N ASP A 375 5.66 23.28 1.54
CA ASP A 375 6.19 22.76 0.27
C ASP A 375 5.09 21.99 -0.48
N GLY A 376 4.31 21.15 0.21
CA GLY A 376 3.16 20.45 -0.37
C GLY A 376 2.09 21.41 -0.88
N THR A 377 1.75 22.46 -0.10
CA THR A 377 0.81 23.50 -0.53
C THR A 377 1.32 24.23 -1.77
N LYS A 378 2.63 24.51 -1.86
CA LYS A 378 3.25 25.12 -3.02
C LYS A 378 3.20 24.20 -4.23
N GLU A 379 3.57 22.93 -4.08
CA GLU A 379 3.49 21.93 -5.15
C GLU A 379 2.07 21.87 -5.73
N MET A 380 1.07 21.87 -4.86
CA MET A 380 -0.34 21.82 -5.29
C MET A 380 -0.72 23.07 -6.08
N ARG A 381 -0.37 24.26 -5.59
CA ARG A 381 -0.64 25.50 -6.29
C ARG A 381 0.08 25.57 -7.65
N ASP A 382 1.32 25.13 -7.71
CA ASP A 382 2.11 25.12 -8.97
C ASP A 382 1.48 24.18 -10.01
N LEU A 383 0.85 23.07 -9.57
CA LEU A 383 0.13 22.17 -10.46
C LEU A 383 -1.25 22.70 -10.88
N PHE A 384 -1.91 23.52 -10.06
CA PHE A 384 -3.27 24.01 -10.29
C PHE A 384 -3.33 25.51 -10.58
N ASP A 385 -2.35 26.00 -11.34
CA ASP A 385 -2.32 27.37 -11.87
C ASP A 385 -2.42 28.47 -10.78
N GLY A 386 -1.81 28.23 -9.62
CA GLY A 386 -1.79 29.13 -8.47
C GLY A 386 -2.99 29.01 -7.53
N LYS A 387 -3.97 28.16 -7.82
CA LYS A 387 -5.19 28.00 -7.02
C LYS A 387 -4.96 27.08 -5.81
N ALA A 388 -5.59 27.41 -4.68
CA ALA A 388 -5.62 26.57 -3.49
C ALA A 388 -6.79 25.56 -3.59
N ILE A 389 -6.58 24.46 -4.32
CA ILE A 389 -7.62 23.45 -4.58
C ILE A 389 -7.77 22.46 -3.42
N PHE A 390 -6.71 22.21 -2.67
CA PHE A 390 -6.72 21.27 -1.56
C PHE A 390 -5.85 21.80 -0.41
N ASP A 391 -6.40 21.78 0.79
CA ASP A 391 -5.70 22.21 1.99
C ASP A 391 -4.88 21.06 2.61
N PHE A 392 -3.83 21.41 3.36
CA PHE A 392 -3.01 20.47 4.14
C PHE A 392 -2.35 19.32 3.35
N THR A 393 -2.02 19.56 2.08
CA THR A 393 -1.34 18.57 1.23
C THR A 393 0.03 18.21 1.80
N LYS A 394 0.31 16.92 1.96
CA LYS A 394 1.67 16.44 2.29
C LYS A 394 2.64 16.75 1.13
N PRO A 395 3.90 17.10 1.40
CA PRO A 395 4.90 17.30 0.35
C PRO A 395 5.31 15.96 -0.28
N SER A 396 5.43 15.91 -1.61
CA SER A 396 5.82 14.69 -2.34
C SER A 396 7.19 14.15 -1.90
N ARG A 397 8.13 15.04 -1.58
CA ARG A 397 9.47 14.69 -1.10
C ARG A 397 9.47 13.90 0.22
N LEU A 398 8.43 14.05 1.05
CA LEU A 398 8.30 13.24 2.26
C LEU A 398 8.07 11.77 1.89
N ILE A 399 7.18 11.53 0.94
CA ILE A 399 6.87 10.19 0.46
C ILE A 399 8.08 9.61 -0.30
N GLU A 400 8.73 10.41 -1.14
CA GLU A 400 9.94 10.01 -1.87
C GLU A 400 11.05 9.54 -0.91
N PHE A 401 11.22 10.20 0.24
CA PHE A 401 12.18 9.78 1.26
C PHE A 401 11.91 8.34 1.71
N PHE A 402 10.65 8.00 2.03
CA PHE A 402 10.29 6.64 2.43
C PHE A 402 10.40 5.64 1.29
N LEU A 403 10.08 6.03 0.06
CA LEU A 403 10.23 5.18 -1.13
C LEU A 403 11.70 4.84 -1.46
N LYS A 404 12.64 5.69 -1.06
CA LYS A 404 14.09 5.50 -1.25
C LYS A 404 14.75 4.66 -0.15
N LEU A 405 14.03 4.26 0.89
CA LEU A 405 14.58 3.39 1.94
C LEU A 405 14.87 2.00 1.38
N GLU A 406 16.05 1.48 1.69
CA GLU A 406 16.37 0.07 1.46
C GLU A 406 16.15 -0.72 2.74
N ILE A 407 15.39 -1.79 2.62
CA ILE A 407 15.01 -2.66 3.73
C ILE A 407 15.66 -4.01 3.52
N ASN A 408 16.34 -4.52 4.55
CA ASN A 408 17.10 -5.77 4.51
C ASN A 408 18.15 -5.80 3.39
N SER A 409 18.77 -4.64 3.11
CA SER A 409 19.79 -4.46 2.07
C SER A 409 19.34 -4.87 0.67
N LYS A 410 18.04 -4.81 0.39
CA LYS A 410 17.45 -5.06 -0.93
C LYS A 410 17.15 -3.75 -1.63
N SER A 411 17.86 -3.48 -2.72
CA SER A 411 17.52 -2.41 -3.65
C SER A 411 16.56 -2.96 -4.70
N ASN A 412 15.28 -2.72 -4.53
CA ASN A 412 14.25 -3.03 -5.51
C ASN A 412 13.56 -1.74 -5.94
N LYS A 413 13.38 -1.55 -7.24
CA LYS A 413 12.70 -0.40 -7.84
C LYS A 413 11.44 -0.79 -8.61
N ASP A 414 11.01 -2.04 -8.47
CA ASP A 414 9.82 -2.61 -9.10
C ASP A 414 8.94 -3.24 -8.02
N PHE A 415 8.00 -2.47 -7.47
CA PHE A 415 7.10 -2.92 -6.42
C PHE A 415 5.81 -2.07 -6.38
N VAL A 416 4.82 -2.56 -5.65
CA VAL A 416 3.52 -1.89 -5.47
C VAL A 416 3.52 -1.07 -4.19
N ILE A 417 3.01 0.16 -4.29
CA ILE A 417 2.73 1.08 -3.19
C ILE A 417 1.22 1.24 -3.08
N LEU A 418 0.70 1.16 -1.85
CA LEU A 418 -0.72 1.36 -1.55
C LEU A 418 -0.89 2.58 -0.64
N ASP A 419 -1.86 3.42 -0.98
CA ASP A 419 -2.34 4.52 -0.14
C ASP A 419 -3.87 4.50 -0.13
N PHE A 420 -4.46 4.11 1.01
CA PHE A 420 -5.91 3.98 1.14
C PHE A 420 -6.58 5.13 1.91
N PHE A 421 -5.85 6.23 2.10
CA PHE A 421 -6.34 7.55 2.45
C PHE A 421 -5.66 8.57 1.54
N SER A 422 -5.80 8.38 0.22
CA SER A 422 -4.94 9.04 -0.76
C SER A 422 -5.15 10.55 -0.87
N GLY A 423 -6.27 11.08 -0.39
CA GLY A 423 -6.57 12.51 -0.39
C GLY A 423 -6.35 13.13 -1.77
N SER A 424 -5.40 14.06 -1.86
CA SER A 424 -5.01 14.70 -3.11
C SER A 424 -4.03 13.88 -3.97
N ALA A 425 -3.81 12.59 -3.69
CA ALA A 425 -2.91 11.68 -4.41
C ALA A 425 -1.43 12.11 -4.43
N THR A 426 -0.92 12.59 -3.31
CA THR A 426 0.51 12.94 -3.15
C THR A 426 1.41 11.74 -3.39
N THR A 427 1.04 10.57 -2.91
CA THR A 427 1.79 9.32 -3.06
C THR A 427 1.98 8.94 -4.53
N ALA A 428 0.93 9.05 -5.35
CA ALA A 428 1.03 8.80 -6.80
C ALA A 428 2.01 9.77 -7.48
N HIS A 429 1.96 11.06 -7.15
CA HIS A 429 2.90 12.06 -7.66
C HIS A 429 4.35 11.70 -7.29
N ALA A 430 4.61 11.36 -6.03
CA ALA A 430 5.94 10.96 -5.55
C ALA A 430 6.46 9.71 -6.27
N VAL A 431 5.61 8.70 -6.51
CA VAL A 431 5.99 7.48 -7.23
C VAL A 431 6.39 7.78 -8.67
N MET A 432 5.57 8.56 -9.40
CA MET A 432 5.88 8.94 -10.79
C MET A 432 7.17 9.75 -10.88
N GLN A 433 7.37 10.72 -9.97
CA GLN A 433 8.58 11.54 -9.92
C GLN A 433 9.82 10.68 -9.67
N LEU A 434 9.76 9.79 -8.68
CA LEU A 434 10.90 8.92 -8.35
C LEU A 434 11.23 7.94 -9.48
N ASN A 435 10.22 7.38 -10.16
CA ASN A 435 10.44 6.53 -11.33
C ASN A 435 11.11 7.31 -12.48
N ALA A 436 10.74 8.59 -12.65
CA ALA A 436 11.37 9.47 -13.63
C ALA A 436 12.85 9.77 -13.31
N ASP A 437 13.16 9.93 -12.02
CA ASP A 437 14.51 10.31 -11.57
C ASP A 437 15.49 9.13 -11.56
N ASP A 438 15.02 7.93 -11.21
CA ASP A 438 15.90 6.78 -10.99
C ASP A 438 15.66 5.60 -11.94
N GLY A 439 14.76 5.73 -12.92
CA GLY A 439 14.41 4.68 -13.90
C GLY A 439 13.68 3.48 -13.30
N GLY A 440 13.07 3.64 -12.14
CA GLY A 440 12.28 2.60 -11.46
C GLY A 440 10.98 2.26 -12.17
N ASN A 441 10.31 1.23 -11.68
CA ASN A 441 9.03 0.73 -12.20
C ASN A 441 8.06 0.48 -11.04
N ARG A 442 8.05 1.39 -10.07
CA ARG A 442 7.11 1.32 -8.96
C ARG A 442 5.70 1.61 -9.45
N LYS A 443 4.71 0.93 -8.88
CA LYS A 443 3.30 1.07 -9.22
C LYS A 443 2.56 1.56 -7.99
N PHE A 444 1.54 2.37 -8.20
CA PHE A 444 0.71 2.85 -7.11
C PHE A 444 -0.72 2.31 -7.20
N ILE A 445 -1.32 2.09 -6.03
CA ILE A 445 -2.76 1.86 -5.84
C ILE A 445 -3.24 2.94 -4.89
N MET A 446 -4.07 3.86 -5.39
CA MET A 446 -4.68 4.93 -4.60
C MET A 446 -6.13 4.59 -4.32
N ILE A 447 -6.57 4.69 -3.06
CA ILE A 447 -7.98 4.50 -2.69
C ILE A 447 -8.45 5.77 -2.01
N GLN A 448 -9.60 6.27 -2.43
CA GLN A 448 -10.23 7.45 -1.85
C GLN A 448 -11.75 7.34 -1.86
N LEU A 449 -12.36 7.67 -0.75
CA LEU A 449 -13.79 7.89 -0.67
C LEU A 449 -14.16 9.17 -1.45
N PRO A 450 -15.19 9.18 -2.30
CA PRO A 450 -15.60 10.35 -3.08
C PRO A 450 -16.34 11.41 -2.23
N GLU A 451 -15.67 11.89 -1.18
CA GLU A 451 -16.18 12.96 -0.31
C GLU A 451 -16.43 14.24 -1.09
N ALA A 452 -17.59 14.84 -0.90
CA ALA A 452 -17.93 16.07 -1.58
C ALA A 452 -17.07 17.25 -1.10
N THR A 453 -16.69 18.09 -2.04
CA THR A 453 -16.04 19.36 -1.73
C THR A 453 -17.09 20.40 -1.29
N ASP A 454 -16.72 21.27 -0.34
CA ASP A 454 -17.57 22.37 0.10
C ASP A 454 -17.89 23.27 -1.12
N GLU A 455 -19.17 23.57 -1.34
CA GLU A 455 -19.65 24.40 -2.46
C GLU A 455 -19.01 25.80 -2.49
N LYS A 456 -18.55 26.30 -1.34
CA LYS A 456 -17.86 27.58 -1.22
C LYS A 456 -16.35 27.50 -1.50
N SER A 457 -15.79 26.29 -1.55
CA SER A 457 -14.36 26.06 -1.76
C SER A 457 -13.90 26.49 -3.16
N GLU A 458 -12.60 26.75 -3.30
CA GLU A 458 -11.98 26.99 -4.61
C GLU A 458 -11.99 25.71 -5.47
N ALA A 459 -11.96 24.53 -4.86
CA ALA A 459 -12.10 23.25 -5.55
C ALA A 459 -13.44 23.13 -6.26
N TYR A 460 -14.55 23.34 -5.55
CA TYR A 460 -15.88 23.25 -6.13
C TYR A 460 -16.10 24.28 -7.25
N LYS A 461 -15.65 25.55 -7.04
CA LYS A 461 -15.68 26.60 -8.06
C LYS A 461 -14.84 26.29 -9.30
N ALA A 462 -13.78 25.48 -9.13
CA ALA A 462 -12.94 25.01 -10.24
C ALA A 462 -13.55 23.80 -10.97
N GLY A 463 -14.69 23.26 -10.50
CA GLY A 463 -15.40 22.16 -11.10
C GLY A 463 -15.18 20.79 -10.45
N TYR A 464 -14.35 20.70 -9.41
CA TYR A 464 -14.10 19.47 -8.67
C TYR A 464 -15.15 19.29 -7.58
N LYS A 465 -16.07 18.36 -7.77
CA LYS A 465 -17.21 18.14 -6.86
C LYS A 465 -16.90 17.22 -5.68
N ASN A 466 -15.85 16.42 -5.79
CA ASN A 466 -15.38 15.54 -4.73
C ASN A 466 -13.85 15.44 -4.71
N ILE A 467 -13.30 14.86 -3.64
CA ILE A 467 -11.86 14.73 -3.43
C ILE A 467 -11.21 13.84 -4.48
N CYS A 468 -11.89 12.79 -4.96
CA CYS A 468 -11.37 11.89 -5.98
C CYS A 468 -11.07 12.63 -7.31
N GLU A 469 -11.91 13.58 -7.70
CA GLU A 469 -11.68 14.39 -8.90
C GLU A 469 -10.39 15.21 -8.79
N ILE A 470 -10.11 15.76 -7.59
CA ILE A 470 -8.88 16.49 -7.31
C ILE A 470 -7.65 15.56 -7.41
N GLY A 471 -7.73 14.39 -6.78
CA GLY A 471 -6.65 13.40 -6.79
C GLY A 471 -6.29 12.93 -8.20
N LYS A 472 -7.30 12.54 -9.00
CA LYS A 472 -7.12 12.14 -10.40
C LYS A 472 -6.52 13.26 -11.25
N GLU A 473 -6.99 14.49 -11.06
CA GLU A 473 -6.46 15.63 -11.80
C GLU A 473 -5.03 15.98 -11.41
N ARG A 474 -4.67 15.84 -10.13
CA ARG A 474 -3.27 15.96 -9.69
C ARG A 474 -2.37 14.95 -10.38
N ILE A 475 -2.79 13.69 -10.47
CA ILE A 475 -2.00 12.65 -11.16
C ILE A 475 -1.80 13.03 -12.63
N ARG A 476 -2.86 13.46 -13.34
CA ARG A 476 -2.77 13.89 -14.74
C ARG A 476 -1.79 15.03 -14.94
N ARG A 477 -1.89 16.09 -14.11
CA ARG A 477 -1.04 17.28 -14.21
C ARG A 477 0.41 16.98 -13.82
N ALA A 478 0.62 16.22 -12.75
CA ALA A 478 1.95 15.79 -12.34
C ALA A 478 2.62 14.93 -13.43
N GLY A 479 1.91 13.93 -13.95
CA GLY A 479 2.41 13.07 -15.02
C GLY A 479 2.81 13.87 -16.28
N LYS A 480 1.97 14.82 -16.70
CA LYS A 480 2.27 15.70 -17.84
C LYS A 480 3.54 16.53 -17.57
N LYS A 481 3.63 17.18 -16.43
CA LYS A 481 4.78 18.00 -16.03
C LYS A 481 6.07 17.17 -16.01
N ILE A 482 6.05 15.99 -15.41
CA ILE A 482 7.21 15.09 -15.34
C ILE A 482 7.68 14.70 -16.74
N LEU A 483 6.77 14.36 -17.65
CA LEU A 483 7.14 14.03 -19.04
C LEU A 483 7.73 15.23 -19.79
N GLU A 484 7.22 16.45 -19.56
CA GLU A 484 7.76 17.67 -20.15
C GLU A 484 9.18 17.96 -19.63
N GLU A 485 9.41 17.82 -18.32
CA GLU A 485 10.72 17.98 -17.70
C GLU A 485 11.73 16.94 -18.17
N GLN A 486 11.33 15.69 -18.36
CA GLN A 486 12.18 14.65 -18.93
C GLN A 486 12.60 14.99 -20.38
N LYS A 487 11.65 15.41 -21.21
CA LYS A 487 11.96 15.84 -22.59
C LYS A 487 12.92 17.02 -22.62
N ALA A 488 12.74 18.00 -21.73
CA ALA A 488 13.63 19.16 -21.64
C ALA A 488 15.07 18.80 -21.20
N LYS A 489 15.22 17.81 -20.31
CA LYS A 489 16.53 17.31 -19.84
C LYS A 489 17.29 16.51 -20.90
N GLN A 490 16.60 15.82 -21.80
CA GLN A 490 17.21 14.88 -22.74
C GLN A 490 17.83 15.55 -23.97
N GLY A 491 17.37 16.74 -24.40
CA GLY A 491 17.82 17.37 -25.65
C GLY A 491 17.70 16.43 -26.86
N ASP A 492 17.91 16.94 -28.08
CA ASP A 492 17.75 16.16 -29.34
C ASP A 492 18.80 15.05 -29.58
N LEU A 493 19.65 14.70 -28.61
CA LEU A 493 20.87 13.90 -28.84
C LEU A 493 20.83 12.41 -28.49
N PHE A 494 19.76 11.88 -27.91
CA PHE A 494 19.69 10.45 -27.56
C PHE A 494 18.49 9.72 -28.18
N SER A 495 18.75 9.03 -29.29
CA SER A 495 17.83 8.09 -29.96
C SER A 495 18.02 6.65 -29.46
N GLY A 496 18.00 6.40 -28.17
CA GLY A 496 17.95 5.05 -27.63
C GLY A 496 16.52 4.70 -27.21
N GLU A 497 16.06 3.45 -27.44
CA GLU A 497 14.80 2.95 -26.90
C GLU A 497 14.83 3.03 -25.37
N GLN A 498 14.27 4.10 -24.82
CA GLN A 498 14.08 4.20 -23.36
C GLN A 498 12.74 3.58 -23.00
N LYS A 499 12.72 2.85 -21.88
CA LYS A 499 11.49 2.35 -21.29
C LYS A 499 10.54 3.54 -21.05
N LYS A 500 9.37 3.52 -21.68
CA LYS A 500 8.34 4.56 -21.52
C LYS A 500 7.94 4.64 -20.04
N LEU A 501 8.06 5.82 -19.45
CA LEU A 501 7.59 6.08 -18.08
C LEU A 501 6.06 5.92 -18.04
N ASP A 502 5.57 5.11 -17.11
CA ASP A 502 4.14 4.96 -16.85
C ASP A 502 3.65 6.11 -15.95
N VAL A 503 2.91 7.03 -16.53
CA VAL A 503 2.21 8.14 -15.84
C VAL A 503 0.67 7.98 -15.97
N GLY A 504 0.21 6.86 -16.50
CA GLY A 504 -1.19 6.49 -16.59
C GLY A 504 -1.73 5.95 -15.27
N PHE A 505 -3.05 5.76 -15.23
CA PHE A 505 -3.74 5.07 -14.15
C PHE A 505 -5.13 4.59 -14.61
N ARG A 506 -5.55 3.40 -14.13
CA ARG A 506 -6.92 2.89 -14.28
C ARG A 506 -7.78 3.41 -13.15
N VAL A 507 -8.94 3.97 -13.49
CA VAL A 507 -9.96 4.32 -12.50
C VAL A 507 -10.91 3.14 -12.37
N LEU A 508 -11.10 2.69 -11.12
CA LEU A 508 -12.11 1.70 -10.74
C LEU A 508 -13.03 2.34 -9.70
N LYS A 509 -14.31 1.99 -9.74
CA LYS A 509 -15.30 2.49 -8.79
C LYS A 509 -15.93 1.33 -8.03
N LEU A 510 -15.94 1.42 -6.70
CA LEU A 510 -16.66 0.47 -5.85
C LEU A 510 -18.15 0.57 -6.15
N ASP A 511 -18.77 -0.56 -6.38
CA ASP A 511 -20.21 -0.67 -6.61
C ASP A 511 -20.71 -2.03 -6.09
N SER A 512 -22.00 -2.15 -5.88
CA SER A 512 -22.62 -3.42 -5.53
C SER A 512 -22.37 -4.48 -6.60
N SER A 513 -22.44 -5.75 -6.23
CA SER A 513 -22.28 -6.89 -7.13
C SER A 513 -22.96 -6.66 -8.50
N ASN A 514 -22.34 -7.15 -9.57
CA ASN A 514 -22.93 -7.14 -10.90
C ASN A 514 -24.17 -8.04 -11.01
N MET A 515 -24.38 -8.91 -10.02
CA MET A 515 -25.50 -9.83 -10.00
C MET A 515 -26.73 -9.18 -9.37
N GLN A 516 -27.91 -9.57 -9.84
CA GLN A 516 -29.18 -9.21 -9.22
C GLN A 516 -29.30 -9.95 -7.87
N ASP A 517 -29.84 -9.27 -6.88
CA ASP A 517 -30.23 -9.89 -5.61
C ASP A 517 -31.49 -10.72 -5.88
N VAL A 518 -31.32 -12.03 -5.99
CA VAL A 518 -32.43 -12.95 -6.24
C VAL A 518 -32.92 -13.51 -4.90
N TYR A 519 -33.94 -12.90 -4.36
CA TYR A 519 -34.70 -13.42 -3.22
C TYR A 519 -35.96 -14.09 -3.75
N TYR A 520 -35.95 -15.41 -3.97
CA TYR A 520 -37.18 -16.16 -4.22
C TYR A 520 -37.68 -16.78 -2.90
N SER A 521 -38.92 -16.51 -2.54
CA SER A 521 -39.59 -17.35 -1.56
C SER A 521 -39.78 -18.75 -2.16
N PRO A 522 -39.86 -19.81 -1.35
CA PRO A 522 -40.12 -21.18 -1.85
C PRO A 522 -41.36 -21.31 -2.73
N GLU A 523 -42.32 -20.39 -2.64
CA GLU A 523 -43.56 -20.33 -3.42
C GLU A 523 -43.37 -19.65 -4.77
N GLU A 524 -42.39 -18.79 -4.90
CA GLU A 524 -42.06 -18.07 -6.14
C GLU A 524 -41.00 -18.77 -6.99
N PHE A 525 -40.39 -19.82 -6.46
CA PHE A 525 -39.37 -20.60 -7.19
C PHE A 525 -39.98 -21.35 -8.37
N ASN A 526 -39.56 -20.99 -9.57
CA ASN A 526 -39.93 -21.66 -10.80
C ASN A 526 -38.63 -22.06 -11.54
N GLU A 527 -38.55 -23.30 -12.04
CA GLU A 527 -37.37 -23.78 -12.78
C GLU A 527 -36.97 -22.91 -13.96
N LYS A 528 -37.92 -22.13 -14.52
CA LYS A 528 -37.63 -21.15 -15.58
C LYS A 528 -36.77 -19.96 -15.10
N LEU A 529 -36.84 -19.62 -13.81
CA LEU A 529 -36.06 -18.54 -13.22
C LEU A 529 -34.57 -18.89 -13.07
N LEU A 530 -34.21 -20.16 -13.11
CA LEU A 530 -32.83 -20.62 -13.14
C LEU A 530 -32.10 -20.26 -14.45
N PHE A 531 -32.83 -19.92 -15.49
CA PHE A 531 -32.30 -19.58 -16.83
C PHE A 531 -32.45 -18.10 -17.15
N GLU A 532 -32.98 -17.27 -16.23
CA GLU A 532 -33.03 -15.83 -16.42
C GLU A 532 -31.65 -15.22 -16.19
N ASP A 533 -31.40 -14.18 -16.95
CA ASP A 533 -30.19 -13.39 -16.86
C ASP A 533 -30.10 -12.70 -15.50
N ASN A 534 -29.26 -13.19 -14.61
CA ASN A 534 -29.10 -12.69 -13.25
C ASN A 534 -28.14 -11.49 -13.15
N ILE A 535 -27.77 -10.90 -14.28
CA ILE A 535 -26.90 -9.72 -14.34
C ILE A 535 -27.77 -8.45 -14.29
N LYS A 536 -27.34 -7.45 -13.53
CA LYS A 536 -27.98 -6.14 -13.48
C LYS A 536 -27.96 -5.49 -14.88
N PRO A 537 -29.04 -4.83 -15.33
CA PRO A 537 -29.17 -4.34 -16.70
C PRO A 537 -28.20 -3.21 -17.08
N ASP A 538 -27.63 -2.52 -16.09
CA ASP A 538 -26.65 -1.43 -16.29
C ASP A 538 -25.18 -1.91 -16.28
N ARG A 539 -24.95 -3.20 -16.29
CA ARG A 539 -23.61 -3.82 -16.26
C ARG A 539 -23.12 -4.16 -17.66
N THR A 540 -21.84 -3.98 -17.87
CA THR A 540 -21.12 -4.26 -19.12
C THR A 540 -20.32 -5.55 -19.02
N ASP A 541 -19.89 -6.11 -20.15
CA ASP A 541 -18.96 -7.27 -20.17
C ASP A 541 -17.64 -6.96 -19.44
N GLU A 542 -17.19 -5.70 -19.45
CA GLU A 542 -15.96 -5.30 -18.76
C GLU A 542 -16.16 -5.26 -17.24
N ASP A 543 -17.36 -4.90 -16.76
CA ASP A 543 -17.70 -5.01 -15.33
C ASP A 543 -17.63 -6.47 -14.87
N LEU A 544 -18.15 -7.41 -15.67
CA LEU A 544 -18.07 -8.84 -15.40
C LEU A 544 -16.64 -9.37 -15.43
N LEU A 545 -15.83 -8.87 -16.37
CA LEU A 545 -14.42 -9.23 -16.46
C LEU A 545 -13.67 -8.84 -15.18
N PHE A 546 -13.84 -7.61 -14.69
CA PHE A 546 -13.16 -7.16 -13.48
C PHE A 546 -13.63 -7.93 -12.24
N GLN A 547 -14.91 -8.26 -12.13
CA GLN A 547 -15.42 -9.13 -11.06
C GLN A 547 -14.81 -10.53 -11.16
N ALA A 548 -14.72 -11.13 -12.34
CA ALA A 548 -14.06 -12.42 -12.54
C ALA A 548 -12.55 -12.35 -12.19
N MET A 549 -11.87 -11.25 -12.51
CA MET A 549 -10.47 -11.05 -12.14
C MET A 549 -10.29 -11.03 -10.62
N ILE A 550 -11.18 -10.35 -9.87
CA ILE A 550 -11.17 -10.34 -8.40
C ILE A 550 -11.31 -11.77 -7.87
N GLU A 551 -12.34 -12.49 -8.28
CA GLU A 551 -12.63 -13.84 -7.83
C GLU A 551 -11.53 -14.88 -8.14
N LEU A 552 -10.79 -14.67 -9.23
CA LEU A 552 -9.70 -15.54 -9.66
C LEU A 552 -8.32 -15.10 -9.16
N GLY A 553 -8.23 -14.06 -8.34
CA GLY A 553 -6.98 -13.56 -7.79
C GLY A 553 -6.03 -12.95 -8.83
N ILE A 554 -6.57 -12.41 -9.93
CA ILE A 554 -5.80 -11.81 -11.01
C ILE A 554 -5.61 -10.32 -10.73
N GLU A 555 -4.38 -9.82 -10.84
CA GLU A 555 -4.10 -8.40 -10.59
C GLU A 555 -4.94 -7.49 -11.48
N LEU A 556 -5.58 -6.49 -10.87
CA LEU A 556 -6.45 -5.55 -11.59
C LEU A 556 -5.68 -4.62 -12.54
N SER A 557 -4.35 -4.60 -12.41
CA SER A 557 -3.41 -3.91 -13.31
C SER A 557 -2.92 -4.77 -14.47
N ALA A 558 -3.33 -6.06 -14.55
CA ALA A 558 -2.91 -6.96 -15.61
C ALA A 558 -3.29 -6.41 -16.99
N LYS A 559 -2.49 -6.74 -18.01
CA LYS A 559 -2.75 -6.36 -19.38
C LYS A 559 -4.03 -7.04 -19.89
N ILE A 560 -4.93 -6.26 -20.47
CA ILE A 560 -6.20 -6.72 -21.03
C ILE A 560 -6.19 -6.46 -22.53
N GLU A 561 -6.51 -7.49 -23.31
CA GLU A 561 -6.66 -7.40 -24.76
C GLU A 561 -8.04 -7.92 -25.16
N LYS A 562 -8.73 -7.15 -26.00
CA LYS A 562 -10.00 -7.56 -26.58
C LYS A 562 -9.73 -8.18 -27.94
N GLN A 563 -10.16 -9.42 -28.14
CA GLN A 563 -9.95 -10.19 -29.37
C GLN A 563 -11.31 -10.62 -29.96
N GLU A 564 -11.38 -10.76 -31.26
CA GLU A 564 -12.52 -11.38 -31.93
C GLU A 564 -12.16 -12.81 -32.34
N ILE A 565 -12.86 -13.80 -31.79
CA ILE A 565 -12.63 -15.22 -32.06
C ILE A 565 -13.93 -15.86 -32.53
N ALA A 566 -13.97 -16.33 -33.81
CA ALA A 566 -15.14 -16.93 -34.43
C ALA A 566 -16.41 -16.06 -34.32
N GLY A 567 -16.26 -14.74 -34.47
CA GLY A 567 -17.36 -13.77 -34.41
C GLY A 567 -17.85 -13.48 -32.98
N LYS A 568 -17.07 -13.85 -31.94
CA LYS A 568 -17.35 -13.56 -30.53
C LYS A 568 -16.28 -12.70 -29.92
N THR A 569 -16.68 -11.80 -29.04
CA THR A 569 -15.77 -10.99 -28.25
C THR A 569 -15.15 -11.84 -27.16
N VAL A 570 -13.82 -11.93 -27.15
CA VAL A 570 -13.06 -12.67 -26.14
C VAL A 570 -12.06 -11.73 -25.48
N TRP A 571 -12.13 -11.65 -24.17
CA TRP A 571 -11.19 -10.90 -23.36
C TRP A 571 -10.00 -11.79 -23.01
N ASN A 572 -8.79 -11.35 -23.32
CA ASN A 572 -7.54 -12.01 -23.00
C ASN A 572 -6.80 -11.19 -21.94
N VAL A 573 -6.63 -11.75 -20.75
CA VAL A 573 -5.97 -11.10 -19.61
C VAL A 573 -4.67 -11.82 -19.30
N ALA A 574 -3.62 -11.03 -19.03
CA ALA A 574 -2.29 -11.55 -18.67
C ALA A 574 -1.76 -12.60 -19.67
N ASN A 575 -1.86 -12.30 -20.99
CA ASN A 575 -1.35 -13.14 -22.07
C ASN A 575 -1.87 -14.60 -22.04
N GLY A 576 -3.17 -14.78 -21.89
CA GLY A 576 -3.82 -16.09 -21.88
C GLY A 576 -3.95 -16.73 -20.50
N TYR A 577 -3.58 -16.05 -19.43
CA TYR A 577 -3.85 -16.57 -18.08
C TYR A 577 -5.36 -16.66 -17.82
N LEU A 578 -6.13 -15.63 -18.23
CA LEU A 578 -7.58 -15.67 -18.27
C LEU A 578 -8.07 -15.34 -19.68
N MET A 579 -8.96 -16.16 -20.20
CA MET A 579 -9.82 -15.80 -21.32
C MET A 579 -11.27 -15.79 -20.87
N ALA A 580 -12.03 -14.75 -21.25
CA ALA A 580 -13.44 -14.63 -20.90
C ALA A 580 -14.29 -14.27 -22.11
N CYS A 581 -15.49 -14.86 -22.22
CA CYS A 581 -16.45 -14.57 -23.27
C CYS A 581 -17.85 -14.41 -22.65
N PHE A 582 -18.40 -13.20 -22.75
CA PHE A 582 -19.70 -12.87 -22.16
C PHE A 582 -20.80 -12.64 -23.23
N ASP A 583 -20.46 -12.83 -24.51
CA ASP A 583 -21.40 -12.76 -25.60
C ASP A 583 -22.49 -13.84 -25.48
N LYS A 584 -23.68 -13.55 -26.02
CA LYS A 584 -24.76 -14.55 -26.17
C LYS A 584 -24.49 -15.47 -27.36
N ASP A 585 -25.13 -16.62 -27.40
CA ASP A 585 -25.08 -17.59 -28.49
C ASP A 585 -23.65 -18.06 -28.84
N VAL A 586 -22.85 -18.36 -27.83
CA VAL A 586 -21.51 -18.93 -27.99
C VAL A 586 -21.65 -20.38 -28.47
N ASN A 587 -21.16 -20.67 -29.68
CA ASN A 587 -21.26 -21.97 -30.31
C ASN A 587 -19.98 -22.81 -30.15
N GLU A 588 -20.04 -24.08 -30.51
CA GLU A 588 -18.89 -25.00 -30.42
C GLU A 588 -17.65 -24.51 -31.18
N THR A 589 -17.83 -23.82 -32.33
CA THR A 589 -16.72 -23.32 -33.13
C THR A 589 -15.92 -22.27 -32.35
N ALA A 590 -16.61 -21.38 -31.67
CA ALA A 590 -15.97 -20.38 -30.82
C ALA A 590 -15.27 -21.04 -29.62
N ILE A 591 -15.93 -21.99 -28.96
CA ILE A 591 -15.34 -22.71 -27.81
C ILE A 591 -14.10 -23.49 -28.24
N LYS A 592 -14.13 -24.22 -29.36
CA LYS A 592 -12.97 -24.93 -29.89
C LYS A 592 -11.81 -23.99 -30.24
N ALA A 593 -12.11 -22.82 -30.82
CA ALA A 593 -11.09 -21.84 -31.17
C ALA A 593 -10.44 -21.21 -29.94
N ILE A 594 -11.21 -20.97 -28.87
CA ILE A 594 -10.69 -20.47 -27.58
C ILE A 594 -9.86 -21.57 -26.89
N ALA A 595 -10.37 -22.81 -26.82
CA ALA A 595 -9.70 -23.92 -26.15
C ALA A 595 -8.31 -24.21 -26.78
N LYS A 596 -8.16 -24.05 -28.10
CA LYS A 596 -6.87 -24.18 -28.80
C LYS A 596 -5.82 -23.13 -28.41
N GLN A 597 -6.18 -22.07 -27.72
CA GLN A 597 -5.24 -21.08 -27.17
C GLN A 597 -4.70 -21.48 -25.79
N HIS A 598 -5.21 -22.58 -25.22
CA HIS A 598 -4.79 -23.14 -23.95
C HIS A 598 -4.77 -22.14 -22.79
N PRO A 599 -5.88 -21.40 -22.52
CA PRO A 599 -5.90 -20.48 -21.38
C PRO A 599 -5.81 -21.26 -20.06
N TYR A 600 -5.22 -20.63 -19.02
CA TYR A 600 -5.21 -21.25 -17.70
C TYR A 600 -6.61 -21.22 -17.07
N TYR A 601 -7.32 -20.07 -17.15
CA TYR A 601 -8.73 -19.93 -16.81
C TYR A 601 -9.55 -19.60 -18.05
N PHE A 602 -10.74 -20.19 -18.13
CA PHE A 602 -11.78 -19.76 -19.05
C PHE A 602 -13.05 -19.42 -18.29
N VAL A 603 -13.58 -18.19 -18.50
CA VAL A 603 -14.82 -17.70 -17.90
C VAL A 603 -15.87 -17.45 -18.95
N LEU A 604 -17.05 -17.92 -18.70
CA LEU A 604 -18.21 -17.84 -19.57
C LEU A 604 -19.42 -17.41 -18.73
N ARG A 605 -20.34 -16.70 -19.34
CA ARG A 605 -21.63 -16.39 -18.71
C ARG A 605 -22.58 -17.60 -18.83
N ASP A 606 -23.38 -17.87 -17.80
CA ASP A 606 -24.31 -19.01 -17.79
C ASP A 606 -25.25 -18.98 -19.01
N ALA A 607 -25.84 -17.82 -19.30
CA ALA A 607 -26.74 -17.61 -20.45
C ALA A 607 -26.03 -17.48 -21.80
N SER A 608 -24.71 -17.73 -21.90
CA SER A 608 -23.95 -17.51 -23.14
C SER A 608 -24.03 -18.68 -24.11
N LEU A 609 -24.32 -19.89 -23.69
CA LEU A 609 -24.31 -21.06 -24.55
C LEU A 609 -25.50 -21.07 -25.52
N ALA A 610 -25.23 -21.29 -26.80
CA ALA A 610 -26.22 -21.14 -27.86
C ALA A 610 -27.36 -22.18 -27.80
N THR A 611 -27.08 -23.39 -27.33
CA THR A 611 -28.04 -24.50 -27.23
C THR A 611 -27.63 -25.52 -26.17
N ASP A 612 -28.59 -26.34 -25.71
CA ASP A 612 -28.31 -27.45 -24.78
C ASP A 612 -27.25 -28.41 -25.32
N ASN A 613 -27.25 -28.68 -26.63
CA ASN A 613 -26.21 -29.51 -27.26
C ASN A 613 -24.80 -28.92 -27.11
N VAL A 614 -24.65 -27.60 -27.15
CA VAL A 614 -23.36 -26.94 -26.91
C VAL A 614 -22.96 -27.11 -25.45
N ALA A 615 -23.92 -27.05 -24.53
CA ALA A 615 -23.67 -27.28 -23.11
C ALA A 615 -23.23 -28.73 -22.83
N ASP A 616 -23.88 -29.72 -23.47
CA ASP A 616 -23.52 -31.13 -23.36
C ASP A 616 -22.12 -31.43 -23.91
N ASN A 617 -21.76 -30.82 -25.04
CA ASN A 617 -20.46 -31.01 -25.68
C ASN A 617 -19.34 -30.15 -25.08
N PHE A 618 -19.66 -29.19 -24.26
CA PHE A 618 -18.71 -28.22 -23.73
C PHE A 618 -17.52 -28.89 -23.02
N GLU A 619 -17.79 -29.77 -22.09
CA GLU A 619 -16.74 -30.48 -21.35
C GLU A 619 -15.90 -31.37 -22.26
N GLN A 620 -16.51 -32.05 -23.26
CA GLN A 620 -15.76 -32.88 -24.20
C GLN A 620 -14.80 -32.07 -25.06
N ILE A 621 -15.21 -30.87 -25.49
CA ILE A 621 -14.35 -29.98 -26.28
C ILE A 621 -13.11 -29.58 -25.44
N TRP A 622 -13.30 -29.23 -24.20
CA TRP A 622 -12.18 -28.85 -23.34
C TRP A 622 -11.27 -30.03 -23.00
N GLU A 623 -11.80 -31.21 -22.76
CA GLU A 623 -11.01 -32.45 -22.58
C GLU A 623 -10.17 -32.78 -23.81
N GLU A 624 -10.69 -32.54 -25.00
CA GLU A 624 -9.98 -32.81 -26.26
C GLU A 624 -8.89 -31.77 -26.56
N TYR A 625 -9.18 -30.47 -26.38
CA TYR A 625 -8.31 -29.39 -26.84
C TYR A 625 -7.48 -28.72 -25.71
N SER A 626 -7.96 -28.69 -24.45
CA SER A 626 -7.27 -28.04 -23.36
C SER A 626 -7.78 -28.53 -21.99
N LYS A 627 -7.49 -29.77 -21.66
CA LYS A 627 -7.97 -30.45 -20.42
C LYS A 627 -7.55 -29.75 -19.14
N ASP A 628 -6.39 -29.08 -19.16
CA ASP A 628 -5.82 -28.42 -17.97
C ASP A 628 -6.44 -27.03 -17.72
N THR A 629 -7.23 -26.49 -18.65
CA THR A 629 -7.94 -25.21 -18.46
C THR A 629 -9.00 -25.32 -17.36
N ILE A 630 -8.94 -24.42 -16.41
CA ILE A 630 -9.94 -24.31 -15.33
C ILE A 630 -11.11 -23.47 -15.84
N ARG A 631 -12.30 -24.09 -15.95
CA ARG A 631 -13.52 -23.47 -16.47
C ARG A 631 -14.40 -22.96 -15.34
N ARG A 632 -14.91 -21.74 -15.47
CA ARG A 632 -15.81 -21.09 -14.52
C ARG A 632 -17.01 -20.48 -15.24
N ILE A 633 -18.12 -20.37 -14.53
CA ILE A 633 -19.34 -19.69 -14.99
C ILE A 633 -19.60 -18.50 -14.04
N ILE A 634 -20.03 -17.38 -14.64
CA ILE A 634 -20.46 -16.18 -13.94
C ILE A 634 -21.98 -16.02 -14.08
#